data_4f489cda40c587fac3af239c3e82939a
#
_entry.id   4f489cda40c587fac3af239c3e82939a
#
_cell.length_a   1.000
_cell.length_b   1.000
_cell.length_c   1.000
_cell.angle_alpha   90.00
_cell.angle_beta   90.00
_cell.angle_gamma   90.00
#
_symmetry.space_group_name_H-M   'P 1'
#
loop_
_entity.id
_entity.type
_entity.pdbx_description
1 polymer ?
#
loop_
_entity_poly.entity_id
_entity_poly.type
_entity_poly.pdbx_seq_one_letter_code
_entity_poly.pdbx_strand_id
1 'polypeptide(L)'
;MVRPSGWARRVIAALVLSAAALIGQAQLSPPAAQAAPPLTTPWTAQVSQDNPLPEYPRPQMVRSEWQNLNGLWQFAGTGSIDSPPVGQNLAGQVLVPYPIESGLSRVQRHEDRMWYRRTFTVPSTWSGRRVRVNFGAVNWEARVWVNGTAVATHTGGYDPFSANITSALRAGSNEIIIGVYSPVDAAGVPIGKQRRSPGGIFYTAHSGIWQTVWLEPVNAAAITRLDTTPDVPAGVLDLVVQGAGVSGQGVRAEALTGGQVVGSATGAVGAHLRVPVPNARLWSPDDPFLYDLRVTLTGTGGGDAVTGYFGMRSVGKAMIGGVLRPTVNGRFLFQMGTLDQGYWPDGISTAPTDEALRFDLEQQKALGFNLVRKHVKVEPARWYYWADRLGLLVWQDMPAMRTGVSPSTSDRANFESELRRVVDSLRGITSIVTWIPFNEGWGEYDPARIADLVKSWDPTRLVTNNSGSNCCGFDGGNGDVIDDHIYVGPGAPHRPTADRVAVLGEFGGLGLRSPGHEWPGTGFAYEMTPDAATLTDRYVQINEQLKPLITGGGLSASIYTQPTDVENEVNGIWTYDRKVRKMDADRVRAVNRSVIESAGGLTLDGLVSLRVTTPGYTDRYLRHSASLARTDVVTSTSPDTLKQDATFYVRRGLADGSCYSFESRNFAGHYLRHQDFRVRKDPRDGTTLFDQDATFCLRDGRTGNGMSFESLNLPGYFLRHYSEGVYVARSGGPNPWDGSASFADDTTWQVTAPWWRSGAGLTVGSALSLRVATPGFTDRYLRHSASLARTDVVTSTSPDTLKQDATFYVRRGLADGSCYSFESRNFAGHYLRHQDFRVRKDPRDGTTLFDQDATFCAQPPRFGSSGVSLSASNITGNVRHYAEEVYVASSGGSHAFDASSHYDEDTTWVVAPAWAP
;
A
#
# COMPACT_ATOMS: atom_id res chain seq x y z
N MET A 1 -7.12 -16.22 -42.70
CA MET A 1 -5.66 -16.08 -42.82
C MET A 1 -5.36 -14.68 -43.38
N VAL A 2 -5.24 -13.70 -42.50
CA VAL A 2 -4.76 -12.35 -42.87
C VAL A 2 -3.60 -12.06 -41.93
N ARG A 3 -2.40 -11.92 -42.50
CA ARG A 3 -1.19 -11.57 -41.74
C ARG A 3 -1.33 -10.14 -41.23
N PRO A 4 -0.99 -9.85 -39.95
CA PRO A 4 -0.92 -8.47 -39.50
C PRO A 4 0.26 -7.77 -40.17
N SER A 5 0.01 -6.55 -40.61
CA SER A 5 0.92 -5.69 -41.35
C SER A 5 2.15 -5.33 -40.53
N GLY A 6 3.33 -5.41 -41.16
CA GLY A 6 4.66 -5.21 -40.56
C GLY A 6 5.00 -3.77 -40.13
N TRP A 7 4.06 -3.00 -39.64
CA TRP A 7 4.30 -1.61 -39.21
C TRP A 7 4.80 -1.53 -37.78
N ALA A 8 4.27 -2.35 -36.86
CA ALA A 8 4.70 -2.35 -35.45
C ALA A 8 6.17 -2.82 -35.28
N ARG A 9 6.61 -3.79 -36.07
CA ARG A 9 8.01 -4.24 -35.99
C ARG A 9 9.05 -3.25 -36.57
N ARG A 10 8.62 -2.33 -37.46
CA ARG A 10 9.54 -1.31 -38.02
C ARG A 10 9.72 -0.10 -37.12
N VAL A 11 8.77 0.22 -36.25
CA VAL A 11 8.87 1.34 -35.30
C VAL A 11 9.80 0.98 -34.13
N ILE A 12 9.71 -0.25 -33.62
CA ILE A 12 10.57 -0.72 -32.50
C ILE A 12 12.01 -0.92 -32.97
N ALA A 13 12.24 -1.45 -34.17
CA ALA A 13 13.58 -1.58 -34.73
C ALA A 13 14.22 -0.21 -35.10
N ALA A 14 13.41 0.79 -35.44
CA ALA A 14 13.90 2.14 -35.76
C ALA A 14 14.35 2.89 -34.49
N LEU A 15 13.71 2.67 -33.33
CA LEU A 15 14.10 3.30 -32.07
C LEU A 15 15.38 2.68 -31.47
N VAL A 16 15.58 1.38 -31.61
CA VAL A 16 16.81 0.72 -31.16
C VAL A 16 17.99 1.04 -32.09
N LEU A 17 17.75 1.17 -33.41
CA LEU A 17 18.78 1.56 -34.38
C LEU A 17 19.11 3.07 -34.35
N SER A 18 18.17 3.93 -33.96
CA SER A 18 18.43 5.37 -33.80
C SER A 18 19.30 5.66 -32.57
N ALA A 19 19.20 4.89 -31.50
CA ALA A 19 20.11 5.00 -30.36
C ALA A 19 21.53 4.50 -30.68
N ALA A 20 21.66 3.47 -31.49
CA ALA A 20 22.97 2.96 -31.92
C ALA A 20 23.69 3.85 -32.96
N ALA A 21 22.95 4.60 -33.78
CA ALA A 21 23.56 5.53 -34.78
C ALA A 21 24.01 6.88 -34.18
N LEU A 22 23.52 7.25 -32.97
CA LEU A 22 23.93 8.47 -32.26
C LEU A 22 25.19 8.28 -31.39
N ILE A 23 25.62 7.03 -31.16
CA ILE A 23 26.82 6.73 -30.36
C ILE A 23 28.12 6.88 -31.18
N GLY A 24 28.04 7.04 -32.49
CA GLY A 24 29.20 7.12 -33.40
C GLY A 24 29.83 8.48 -33.64
N GLN A 25 29.30 9.57 -33.09
CA GLN A 25 29.81 10.93 -33.41
C GLN A 25 29.93 11.88 -32.18
N ALA A 26 30.45 11.44 -31.08
CA ALA A 26 30.82 12.38 -29.98
C ALA A 26 32.03 11.88 -29.19
N GLN A 27 33.18 11.86 -29.80
CA GLN A 27 34.44 11.92 -29.08
C GLN A 27 34.92 13.38 -29.01
N LEU A 28 34.27 14.21 -28.20
CA LEU A 28 34.82 15.39 -27.57
C LEU A 28 34.35 15.35 -26.12
N SER A 29 35.28 14.99 -25.23
CA SER A 29 35.00 15.02 -23.77
C SER A 29 34.59 16.45 -23.41
N PRO A 30 33.38 16.71 -22.93
CA PRO A 30 33.09 17.99 -22.32
C PRO A 30 33.93 18.15 -21.06
N PRO A 31 34.35 19.39 -20.68
CA PRO A 31 35.00 19.65 -19.41
C PRO A 31 34.06 19.13 -18.31
N ALA A 32 34.66 18.52 -17.27
CA ALA A 32 33.93 18.01 -16.13
C ALA A 32 32.98 19.10 -15.63
N ALA A 33 31.68 18.92 -15.91
CA ALA A 33 30.66 19.79 -15.36
C ALA A 33 30.76 19.65 -13.85
N GLN A 34 30.98 20.77 -13.16
CA GLN A 34 30.92 20.85 -11.71
C GLN A 34 29.57 20.27 -11.32
N ALA A 35 29.57 19.14 -10.61
CA ALA A 35 28.33 18.45 -10.26
C ALA A 35 27.40 19.44 -9.55
N ALA A 36 26.23 19.66 -10.10
CA ALA A 36 25.19 20.40 -9.39
C ALA A 36 25.01 19.77 -8.00
N PRO A 37 24.71 20.56 -6.95
CA PRO A 37 24.46 20.02 -5.63
C PRO A 37 23.36 18.96 -5.77
N PRO A 38 23.54 17.75 -5.20
CA PRO A 38 22.55 16.70 -5.33
C PRO A 38 21.21 17.20 -4.78
N LEU A 39 20.11 16.82 -5.43
CA LEU A 39 18.78 17.06 -4.90
C LEU A 39 18.70 16.49 -3.48
N THR A 40 18.04 17.21 -2.59
CA THR A 40 17.86 16.81 -1.20
C THR A 40 16.39 16.57 -0.91
N THR A 41 16.10 15.54 -0.12
CA THR A 41 14.77 15.26 0.39
C THR A 41 14.48 16.09 1.67
N PRO A 42 13.22 16.12 2.16
CA PRO A 42 12.90 16.75 3.46
C PRO A 42 13.65 16.13 4.64
N TRP A 43 14.16 14.91 4.51
CA TRP A 43 14.83 14.15 5.56
C TRP A 43 16.35 14.22 5.52
N THR A 44 16.96 14.72 4.44
CA THR A 44 18.42 14.79 4.28
C THR A 44 19.12 15.44 5.50
N ALA A 45 18.55 16.54 6.02
CA ALA A 45 19.12 17.26 7.16
C ALA A 45 18.95 16.54 8.51
N GLN A 46 18.11 15.51 8.56
CA GLN A 46 17.86 14.71 9.76
C GLN A 46 18.84 13.53 9.90
N VAL A 47 19.63 13.25 8.86
CA VAL A 47 20.57 12.12 8.86
C VAL A 47 21.69 12.36 9.88
N SER A 48 21.72 11.56 10.94
CA SER A 48 22.78 11.59 11.93
C SER A 48 24.07 11.04 11.35
N GLN A 49 25.19 11.68 11.67
CA GLN A 49 26.52 11.18 11.27
C GLN A 49 27.03 10.07 12.21
N ASP A 50 26.58 10.07 13.45
CA ASP A 50 27.05 9.15 14.47
C ASP A 50 26.17 7.89 14.55
N ASN A 51 24.88 8.04 14.28
CA ASN A 51 23.90 6.95 14.40
C ASN A 51 22.76 7.10 13.35
N PRO A 52 23.06 6.99 12.03
CA PRO A 52 22.03 7.00 11.00
C PRO A 52 21.22 5.71 11.06
N LEU A 53 19.90 5.79 10.71
CA LEU A 53 18.96 4.68 10.80
C LEU A 53 19.05 3.96 12.17
N PRO A 54 18.65 4.64 13.26
CA PRO A 54 18.84 4.16 14.63
C PRO A 54 17.88 3.04 15.03
N GLU A 55 16.88 2.75 14.22
CA GLU A 55 15.87 1.75 14.48
C GLU A 55 16.43 0.33 14.34
N TYR A 56 15.88 -0.62 15.14
CA TYR A 56 16.24 -2.03 14.99
C TYR A 56 15.94 -2.51 13.55
N PRO A 57 16.93 -3.07 12.84
CA PRO A 57 16.84 -3.23 11.37
C PRO A 57 15.95 -4.39 10.91
N ARG A 58 15.61 -5.36 11.77
CA ARG A 58 14.89 -6.59 11.43
C ARG A 58 13.65 -6.79 12.32
N PRO A 59 12.54 -6.04 12.12
CA PRO A 59 11.35 -6.12 12.95
C PRO A 59 10.67 -7.49 12.99
N GLN A 60 10.92 -8.36 12.01
CA GLN A 60 10.37 -9.71 11.90
C GLN A 60 11.00 -10.69 12.92
N MET A 61 12.19 -10.37 13.45
CA MET A 61 12.86 -11.14 14.49
C MET A 61 13.74 -10.23 15.35
N VAL A 62 13.15 -9.65 16.39
CA VAL A 62 13.76 -8.61 17.25
C VAL A 62 14.46 -9.27 18.45
N ARG A 63 15.65 -8.74 18.78
CA ARG A 63 16.36 -8.96 20.05
C ARG A 63 16.37 -7.67 20.87
N SER A 64 16.25 -7.80 22.18
CA SER A 64 16.23 -6.65 23.08
C SER A 64 17.59 -5.95 23.22
N GLU A 65 18.68 -6.70 22.99
CA GLU A 65 20.05 -6.19 23.07
C GLU A 65 20.70 -6.22 21.69
N TRP A 66 21.19 -5.10 21.27
CA TRP A 66 21.91 -4.92 20.01
C TRP A 66 22.73 -3.62 20.01
N GLN A 67 23.62 -3.46 19.04
CA GLN A 67 24.40 -2.24 18.87
C GLN A 67 24.47 -1.88 17.39
N ASN A 68 24.03 -0.66 17.06
CA ASN A 68 24.15 -0.12 15.71
C ASN A 68 25.63 0.19 15.40
N LEU A 69 26.12 -0.29 14.27
CA LEU A 69 27.44 0.05 13.74
C LEU A 69 27.38 1.02 12.55
N ASN A 70 26.23 1.54 12.20
CA ASN A 70 26.13 2.62 11.22
C ASN A 70 26.84 3.88 11.71
N GLY A 71 27.12 4.81 10.79
CA GLY A 71 27.82 6.06 11.07
C GLY A 71 29.10 6.19 10.28
N LEU A 72 30.02 7.03 10.73
CA LEU A 72 31.27 7.27 10.01
C LEU A 72 32.23 6.09 10.12
N TRP A 73 32.67 5.57 8.96
CA TRP A 73 33.72 4.58 8.82
C TRP A 73 34.89 5.18 8.03
N GLN A 74 36.11 4.69 8.26
CA GLN A 74 37.23 4.95 7.38
C GLN A 74 37.04 4.22 6.07
N PHE A 75 37.51 4.81 4.95
CA PHE A 75 37.27 4.34 3.60
C PHE A 75 38.47 4.56 2.68
N ALA A 76 38.71 3.61 1.77
CA ALA A 76 39.68 3.77 0.68
C ALA A 76 39.30 2.87 -0.52
N GLY A 77 39.40 3.38 -1.74
CA GLY A 77 39.47 2.56 -2.95
C GLY A 77 40.76 1.72 -2.98
N THR A 78 40.72 0.54 -3.64
CA THR A 78 41.88 -0.38 -3.70
C THR A 78 41.91 -1.17 -5.00
N GLY A 79 43.08 -1.68 -5.36
CA GLY A 79 43.23 -2.60 -6.49
C GLY A 79 42.88 -4.06 -6.16
N SER A 80 42.90 -4.48 -4.87
CA SER A 80 42.58 -5.82 -4.40
C SER A 80 41.93 -5.78 -3.00
N ILE A 81 41.11 -6.80 -2.70
CA ILE A 81 40.50 -7.01 -1.38
C ILE A 81 41.05 -8.31 -0.71
N ASP A 82 42.16 -8.84 -1.17
CA ASP A 82 42.71 -10.10 -0.66
C ASP A 82 43.47 -9.94 0.67
N SER A 83 44.12 -8.79 0.88
CA SER A 83 44.94 -8.50 2.05
C SER A 83 44.41 -7.30 2.83
N PRO A 84 43.75 -7.54 3.99
CA PRO A 84 43.16 -6.45 4.76
C PRO A 84 44.21 -5.51 5.37
N PRO A 85 43.99 -4.19 5.39
CA PRO A 85 44.92 -3.20 5.99
C PRO A 85 44.78 -3.15 7.52
N VAL A 86 45.13 -4.28 8.20
CA VAL A 86 44.96 -4.42 9.65
C VAL A 86 45.84 -3.43 10.40
N GLY A 87 45.22 -2.71 11.35
CA GLY A 87 45.89 -1.71 12.17
C GLY A 87 46.25 -0.40 11.42
N GLN A 88 45.94 -0.29 10.16
CA GLN A 88 46.24 0.91 9.33
C GLN A 88 45.02 1.81 9.18
N ASN A 89 45.22 3.12 9.30
CA ASN A 89 44.18 4.09 9.01
C ASN A 89 43.97 4.23 7.49
N LEU A 90 42.72 4.31 7.07
CA LEU A 90 42.36 4.61 5.69
C LEU A 90 42.23 6.14 5.50
N ALA A 91 42.53 6.61 4.29
CA ALA A 91 42.68 8.04 4.03
C ALA A 91 41.37 8.82 4.01
N GLY A 92 40.25 8.19 3.63
CA GLY A 92 38.93 8.80 3.49
C GLY A 92 37.96 8.38 4.56
N GLN A 93 36.72 8.88 4.45
CA GLN A 93 35.60 8.53 5.30
C GLN A 93 34.35 8.28 4.43
N VAL A 94 33.49 7.40 4.91
CA VAL A 94 32.18 7.10 4.33
C VAL A 94 31.13 7.03 5.43
N LEU A 95 29.93 7.56 5.16
CA LEU A 95 28.80 7.41 6.08
C LEU A 95 28.02 6.13 5.73
N VAL A 96 28.19 5.07 6.53
CA VAL A 96 27.45 3.80 6.42
C VAL A 96 26.06 3.99 7.06
N PRO A 97 24.95 3.53 6.43
CA PRO A 97 24.91 2.58 5.32
C PRO A 97 24.52 3.22 3.97
N TYR A 98 25.10 4.32 3.60
CA TYR A 98 24.79 4.92 2.30
C TYR A 98 25.79 4.48 1.22
N PRO A 99 25.30 4.05 0.02
CA PRO A 99 26.15 3.67 -1.09
C PRO A 99 27.20 4.72 -1.41
N ILE A 100 28.42 4.31 -1.79
CA ILE A 100 29.54 5.24 -1.97
C ILE A 100 29.29 6.32 -3.02
N GLU A 101 28.42 6.05 -4.01
CA GLU A 101 28.04 7.03 -5.04
C GLU A 101 27.08 8.09 -4.53
N SER A 102 26.36 7.84 -3.42
CA SER A 102 25.32 8.71 -2.90
C SER A 102 25.87 10.03 -2.29
N GLY A 103 25.05 11.08 -2.31
CA GLY A 103 25.34 12.34 -1.65
C GLY A 103 25.56 12.19 -0.14
N LEU A 104 24.78 11.33 0.52
CA LEU A 104 24.88 11.07 1.96
C LEU A 104 26.15 10.31 2.35
N SER A 105 26.76 9.54 1.45
CA SER A 105 27.95 8.75 1.73
C SER A 105 29.20 9.58 2.02
N ARG A 106 29.27 10.80 1.48
CA ARG A 106 30.46 11.69 1.43
C ARG A 106 31.54 11.29 0.43
N VAL A 107 31.44 10.13 -0.22
CA VAL A 107 32.41 9.63 -1.22
C VAL A 107 32.05 10.14 -2.62
N GLN A 108 30.79 9.99 -3.04
CA GLN A 108 30.19 10.48 -4.29
C GLN A 108 30.94 10.06 -5.56
N ARG A 109 31.49 8.87 -5.57
CA ARG A 109 32.13 8.27 -6.73
C ARG A 109 32.05 6.76 -6.66
N HIS A 110 32.15 6.10 -7.80
CA HIS A 110 32.25 4.65 -7.89
C HIS A 110 33.69 4.16 -7.66
N GLU A 111 33.80 3.03 -6.98
CA GLU A 111 35.02 2.24 -6.82
C GLU A 111 34.65 0.76 -7.01
N ASP A 112 35.40 0.05 -7.91
CA ASP A 112 35.17 -1.38 -8.12
C ASP A 112 35.54 -2.20 -6.88
N ARG A 113 36.60 -1.80 -6.19
CA ARG A 113 37.11 -2.45 -4.97
C ARG A 113 37.41 -1.43 -3.90
N MET A 114 37.02 -1.72 -2.67
CA MET A 114 37.12 -0.76 -1.59
C MET A 114 37.31 -1.41 -0.23
N TRP A 115 37.92 -0.68 0.68
CA TRP A 115 38.05 -1.01 2.08
C TRP A 115 37.19 -0.12 2.95
N TYR A 116 36.47 -0.74 3.89
CA TYR A 116 35.82 -0.09 5.02
C TYR A 116 36.54 -0.52 6.30
N ARG A 117 36.71 0.41 7.25
CA ARG A 117 37.35 0.14 8.54
C ARG A 117 36.65 0.93 9.63
N ARG A 118 36.35 0.27 10.75
CA ARG A 118 35.81 0.90 11.97
C ARG A 118 36.37 0.25 13.20
N THR A 119 36.55 1.06 14.27
CA THR A 119 36.76 0.54 15.62
C THR A 119 35.45 0.54 16.39
N PHE A 120 35.28 -0.46 17.27
CA PHE A 120 34.07 -0.62 18.11
C PHE A 120 34.45 -1.27 19.43
N THR A 121 33.56 -1.11 20.43
CA THR A 121 33.65 -1.80 21.72
C THR A 121 32.39 -2.65 21.91
N VAL A 122 32.55 -3.81 22.51
CA VAL A 122 31.43 -4.68 22.88
C VAL A 122 31.00 -4.34 24.29
N PRO A 123 29.70 -4.12 24.57
CA PRO A 123 29.20 -3.86 25.91
C PRO A 123 29.64 -4.95 26.91
N SER A 124 30.11 -4.55 28.08
CA SER A 124 30.55 -5.51 29.15
C SER A 124 29.42 -6.42 29.62
N THR A 125 28.17 -5.97 29.50
CA THR A 125 26.97 -6.77 29.80
C THR A 125 26.81 -8.00 28.89
N TRP A 126 27.52 -8.06 27.76
CA TRP A 126 27.53 -9.21 26.85
C TRP A 126 28.59 -10.26 27.17
N SER A 127 29.33 -10.09 28.26
CA SER A 127 30.37 -11.04 28.68
C SER A 127 29.81 -12.47 28.80
N GLY A 128 30.55 -13.44 28.28
CA GLY A 128 30.16 -14.86 28.29
C GLY A 128 29.16 -15.26 27.18
N ARG A 129 28.66 -14.31 26.41
CA ARG A 129 27.79 -14.56 25.27
C ARG A 129 28.58 -14.54 23.95
N ARG A 130 28.05 -15.19 22.92
CA ARG A 130 28.55 -15.05 21.54
C ARG A 130 28.11 -13.69 20.98
N VAL A 131 28.97 -13.08 20.18
CA VAL A 131 28.65 -11.85 19.48
C VAL A 131 28.59 -12.12 17.99
N ARG A 132 27.47 -11.74 17.36
CA ARG A 132 27.29 -11.81 15.92
C ARG A 132 27.36 -10.41 15.33
N VAL A 133 28.07 -10.27 14.22
CA VAL A 133 27.92 -9.12 13.34
C VAL A 133 26.93 -9.48 12.25
N ASN A 134 26.02 -8.57 11.94
CA ASN A 134 24.99 -8.73 10.93
C ASN A 134 25.09 -7.60 9.91
N PHE A 135 24.83 -7.91 8.66
CA PHE A 135 24.78 -6.99 7.53
C PHE A 135 23.42 -7.13 6.85
N GLY A 136 22.70 -6.02 6.64
CA GLY A 136 21.45 -6.02 5.89
C GLY A 136 21.67 -6.32 4.41
N ALA A 137 22.63 -5.64 3.79
CA ALA A 137 23.13 -5.96 2.44
C ALA A 137 24.44 -5.23 2.16
N VAL A 138 25.29 -5.87 1.34
CA VAL A 138 26.57 -5.31 0.84
C VAL A 138 26.70 -5.70 -0.63
N ASN A 139 26.80 -4.74 -1.54
CA ASN A 139 26.89 -5.01 -2.97
C ASN A 139 28.35 -5.00 -3.42
N TRP A 140 28.92 -6.10 -3.89
CA TRP A 140 28.37 -7.42 -4.21
C TRP A 140 29.11 -8.55 -3.48
N GLU A 141 30.48 -8.67 -3.59
CA GLU A 141 31.30 -9.59 -2.81
C GLU A 141 31.84 -8.86 -1.57
N ALA A 142 31.60 -9.42 -0.39
CA ALA A 142 32.09 -8.90 0.88
C ALA A 142 33.01 -9.90 1.58
N ARG A 143 34.17 -9.44 2.05
CA ARG A 143 35.06 -10.21 2.93
C ARG A 143 35.24 -9.44 4.23
N VAL A 144 35.04 -10.09 5.36
CA VAL A 144 35.00 -9.46 6.68
C VAL A 144 36.09 -10.01 7.59
N TRP A 145 36.83 -9.12 8.22
CA TRP A 145 37.83 -9.43 9.23
C TRP A 145 37.53 -8.66 10.52
N VAL A 146 37.78 -9.32 11.63
CA VAL A 146 37.77 -8.70 12.97
C VAL A 146 39.14 -8.94 13.63
N ASN A 147 39.81 -7.85 14.03
CA ASN A 147 41.16 -7.87 14.60
C ASN A 147 42.19 -8.73 13.78
N GLY A 148 42.07 -8.67 12.45
CA GLY A 148 42.90 -9.40 11.50
C GLY A 148 42.45 -10.85 11.25
N THR A 149 41.45 -11.37 11.95
CA THR A 149 40.89 -12.70 11.73
C THR A 149 39.79 -12.65 10.71
N ALA A 150 39.85 -13.44 9.63
CA ALA A 150 38.75 -13.56 8.64
C ALA A 150 37.57 -14.27 9.30
N VAL A 151 36.37 -13.67 9.25
CA VAL A 151 35.17 -14.14 9.94
C VAL A 151 34.01 -14.45 8.98
N ALA A 152 33.98 -13.84 7.78
CA ALA A 152 32.95 -14.11 6.76
C ALA A 152 33.44 -13.78 5.35
N THR A 153 32.86 -14.49 4.37
CA THR A 153 32.84 -14.14 2.94
C THR A 153 31.40 -14.28 2.48
N HIS A 154 30.91 -13.33 1.71
CA HIS A 154 29.55 -13.34 1.15
C HIS A 154 29.57 -12.87 -0.29
N THR A 155 28.71 -13.44 -1.12
CA THR A 155 28.40 -12.98 -2.49
C THR A 155 26.89 -12.86 -2.65
N GLY A 156 26.44 -11.72 -3.09
CA GLY A 156 25.04 -11.31 -3.21
C GLY A 156 24.87 -9.86 -2.83
N GLY A 157 24.16 -9.08 -3.64
CA GLY A 157 24.03 -7.64 -3.44
C GLY A 157 22.81 -7.24 -2.61
N TYR A 158 21.86 -8.16 -2.40
CA TYR A 158 20.51 -7.83 -1.92
C TYR A 158 20.02 -8.71 -0.76
N ASP A 159 20.79 -9.66 -0.32
CA ASP A 159 20.41 -10.55 0.78
C ASP A 159 21.27 -10.33 2.05
N PRO A 160 20.69 -10.52 3.26
CA PRO A 160 21.41 -10.32 4.51
C PRO A 160 22.33 -11.48 4.82
N PHE A 161 23.45 -11.19 5.51
CA PHE A 161 24.35 -12.20 6.05
C PHE A 161 24.87 -11.85 7.45
N SER A 162 25.45 -12.82 8.13
CA SER A 162 25.99 -12.60 9.48
C SER A 162 27.15 -13.54 9.80
N ALA A 163 28.00 -13.14 10.74
CA ALA A 163 29.12 -13.93 11.23
C ALA A 163 29.21 -13.93 12.76
N ASN A 164 29.62 -15.06 13.34
CA ASN A 164 30.01 -15.12 14.75
C ASN A 164 31.45 -14.60 14.87
N ILE A 165 31.64 -13.50 15.60
CA ILE A 165 32.94 -12.84 15.75
C ILE A 165 33.57 -13.07 17.13
N THR A 166 32.97 -13.87 17.98
CA THR A 166 33.35 -14.05 19.41
C THR A 166 34.83 -14.41 19.60
N SER A 167 35.34 -15.36 18.82
CA SER A 167 36.74 -15.82 18.92
C SER A 167 37.76 -14.79 18.42
N ALA A 168 37.33 -13.83 17.62
CA ALA A 168 38.18 -12.78 17.10
C ALA A 168 38.17 -11.52 17.99
N LEU A 169 37.28 -11.42 18.98
CA LEU A 169 37.16 -10.25 19.87
C LEU A 169 38.30 -10.18 20.88
N ARG A 170 38.63 -8.95 21.27
CA ARG A 170 39.60 -8.60 22.35
C ARG A 170 38.89 -7.75 23.40
N ALA A 171 39.46 -7.70 24.59
CA ALA A 171 39.03 -6.77 25.62
C ALA A 171 39.25 -5.31 25.14
N GLY A 172 38.30 -4.43 25.35
CA GLY A 172 38.36 -3.02 24.96
C GLY A 172 38.02 -2.80 23.47
N SER A 173 38.88 -2.07 22.78
CA SER A 173 38.66 -1.68 21.37
C SER A 173 38.94 -2.82 20.40
N ASN A 174 37.99 -3.05 19.51
CA ASN A 174 38.07 -4.01 18.42
C ASN A 174 38.06 -3.28 17.07
N GLU A 175 38.66 -3.91 16.06
CA GLU A 175 38.68 -3.41 14.68
C GLU A 175 37.89 -4.35 13.79
N ILE A 176 36.99 -3.80 12.98
CA ILE A 176 36.36 -4.50 11.85
C ILE A 176 36.81 -3.89 10.54
N ILE A 177 37.20 -4.75 9.59
CA ILE A 177 37.58 -4.37 8.23
C ILE A 177 36.74 -5.16 7.25
N ILE A 178 36.22 -4.48 6.23
CA ILE A 178 35.44 -5.09 5.17
C ILE A 178 36.05 -4.72 3.83
N GLY A 179 36.44 -5.73 3.04
CA GLY A 179 36.79 -5.57 1.64
C GLY A 179 35.58 -5.86 0.77
N VAL A 180 35.26 -4.94 -0.13
CA VAL A 180 34.12 -5.10 -1.04
C VAL A 180 34.58 -5.02 -2.48
N TYR A 181 34.09 -5.96 -3.32
CA TYR A 181 34.17 -5.91 -4.77
C TYR A 181 32.77 -5.71 -5.34
N SER A 182 32.56 -4.59 -6.04
CA SER A 182 31.27 -4.18 -6.63
C SER A 182 31.42 -3.97 -8.14
N PRO A 183 31.28 -5.00 -8.97
CA PRO A 183 31.49 -4.90 -10.42
C PRO A 183 30.38 -4.16 -11.14
N VAL A 184 29.23 -3.96 -10.51
CA VAL A 184 28.02 -3.39 -11.11
C VAL A 184 27.72 -4.12 -12.44
N ASP A 185 27.56 -3.40 -13.55
CA ASP A 185 27.25 -3.93 -14.88
C ASP A 185 28.47 -4.44 -15.67
N ALA A 186 29.65 -4.54 -15.04
CA ALA A 186 30.84 -5.16 -15.64
C ALA A 186 30.89 -6.67 -15.47
N ALA A 187 30.01 -7.28 -14.65
CA ALA A 187 29.94 -8.73 -14.44
C ALA A 187 28.48 -9.22 -14.53
N GLY A 188 28.31 -10.54 -14.69
CA GLY A 188 27.01 -11.20 -14.77
C GLY A 188 26.41 -11.50 -13.39
N VAL A 189 26.10 -10.44 -12.63
CA VAL A 189 25.52 -10.51 -11.28
C VAL A 189 24.16 -9.81 -11.25
N PRO A 190 23.27 -10.12 -10.30
CA PRO A 190 22.04 -9.35 -10.08
C PRO A 190 22.36 -7.90 -9.77
N ILE A 191 21.85 -6.97 -10.57
CA ILE A 191 22.14 -5.53 -10.45
C ILE A 191 20.89 -4.65 -10.46
N GLY A 192 19.75 -5.20 -10.92
CA GLY A 192 18.57 -4.37 -11.17
C GLY A 192 18.83 -3.31 -12.25
N LYS A 193 18.40 -2.07 -11.98
CA LYS A 193 18.58 -0.96 -12.92
C LYS A 193 19.91 -0.20 -12.76
N GLN A 194 20.85 -0.70 -11.99
CA GLN A 194 22.14 -0.06 -11.77
C GLN A 194 23.02 -0.04 -13.03
N ARG A 195 23.71 1.07 -13.28
CA ARG A 195 24.71 1.21 -14.34
C ARG A 195 25.86 2.10 -13.85
N ARG A 196 27.08 1.79 -14.31
CA ARG A 196 28.25 2.68 -14.15
C ARG A 196 28.08 3.97 -14.95
N SER A 197 27.36 3.92 -16.06
CA SER A 197 26.99 5.06 -16.89
C SER A 197 25.46 5.11 -16.96
N PRO A 198 24.80 5.75 -15.98
CA PRO A 198 23.36 5.83 -15.92
C PRO A 198 22.78 6.67 -17.07
N GLY A 199 21.52 6.37 -17.45
CA GLY A 199 20.77 7.11 -18.46
C GLY A 199 19.54 6.35 -18.93
N GLY A 200 18.58 7.07 -19.49
CA GLY A 200 17.28 6.51 -19.85
C GLY A 200 16.58 5.93 -18.60
N ILE A 201 16.21 4.68 -18.68
CA ILE A 201 15.54 3.93 -17.59
C ILE A 201 16.51 3.23 -16.62
N PHE A 202 17.81 3.53 -16.72
CA PHE A 202 18.85 2.94 -15.83
C PHE A 202 19.52 4.04 -15.01
N TYR A 203 19.88 3.72 -13.77
CA TYR A 203 20.22 4.69 -12.74
C TYR A 203 21.61 4.48 -12.15
N THR A 204 22.03 5.44 -11.34
CA THR A 204 23.29 5.44 -10.62
C THR A 204 23.43 4.14 -9.79
N ALA A 205 24.65 3.56 -9.83
CA ALA A 205 25.00 2.36 -9.09
C ALA A 205 24.93 2.58 -7.57
N HIS A 206 24.68 1.50 -6.81
CA HIS A 206 24.85 1.48 -5.37
C HIS A 206 25.92 0.44 -4.99
N SER A 207 27.13 0.89 -4.71
CA SER A 207 28.25 0.02 -4.36
C SER A 207 28.55 0.04 -2.89
N GLY A 208 29.06 -1.09 -2.37
CA GLY A 208 29.49 -1.22 -0.99
C GLY A 208 28.37 -1.56 0.00
N ILE A 209 28.51 -1.09 1.23
CA ILE A 209 27.53 -1.29 2.31
C ILE A 209 26.39 -0.32 2.10
N TRP A 210 25.18 -0.84 1.86
CA TRP A 210 24.00 0.00 1.60
C TRP A 210 22.78 -0.27 2.49
N GLN A 211 22.92 -1.28 3.42
CA GLN A 211 21.95 -1.50 4.50
C GLN A 211 22.68 -1.60 5.85
N THR A 212 21.94 -1.46 6.94
CA THR A 212 22.46 -1.39 8.32
C THR A 212 23.43 -2.51 8.66
N VAL A 213 24.50 -2.16 9.39
CA VAL A 213 25.45 -3.07 10.05
C VAL A 213 25.22 -2.98 11.55
N TRP A 214 25.10 -4.16 12.23
CA TRP A 214 24.84 -4.18 13.68
C TRP A 214 25.38 -5.41 14.36
N LEU A 215 25.57 -5.32 15.69
CA LEU A 215 25.95 -6.42 16.55
C LEU A 215 24.77 -6.92 17.38
N GLU A 216 24.76 -8.22 17.64
CA GLU A 216 23.83 -8.87 18.57
C GLU A 216 24.57 -9.83 19.49
N PRO A 217 24.34 -9.80 20.82
CA PRO A 217 24.75 -10.87 21.70
C PRO A 217 23.78 -12.04 21.60
N VAL A 218 24.29 -13.24 21.42
CA VAL A 218 23.48 -14.46 21.37
C VAL A 218 24.07 -15.54 22.26
N ASN A 219 23.22 -16.43 22.75
CA ASN A 219 23.67 -17.60 23.52
C ASN A 219 24.34 -18.64 22.59
N ALA A 220 24.92 -19.70 23.19
CA ALA A 220 25.51 -20.80 22.43
C ALA A 220 24.46 -21.47 21.54
N ALA A 221 23.25 -21.64 22.05
CA ALA A 221 22.08 -22.01 21.28
C ALA A 221 21.31 -20.74 20.93
N ALA A 222 21.10 -20.45 19.66
CA ALA A 222 20.46 -19.20 19.21
C ALA A 222 19.52 -19.43 18.02
N ILE A 223 18.40 -18.72 18.01
CA ILE A 223 17.45 -18.65 16.90
C ILE A 223 18.11 -17.84 15.77
N THR A 224 18.03 -18.35 14.54
CA THR A 224 18.63 -17.68 13.38
C THR A 224 17.61 -17.20 12.37
N ARG A 225 16.45 -17.86 12.27
CA ARG A 225 15.35 -17.49 11.37
C ARG A 225 14.03 -18.05 11.88
N LEU A 226 12.94 -17.34 11.58
CA LEU A 226 11.56 -17.77 11.81
C LEU A 226 10.87 -17.91 10.45
N ASP A 227 10.50 -19.12 10.07
CA ASP A 227 9.74 -19.39 8.85
C ASP A 227 8.26 -19.50 9.23
N THR A 228 7.50 -18.43 8.99
CA THR A 228 6.09 -18.32 9.33
C THR A 228 5.21 -18.57 8.10
N THR A 229 4.23 -19.48 8.24
CA THR A 229 3.26 -19.83 7.20
C THR A 229 1.86 -19.89 7.81
N PRO A 230 0.99 -18.90 7.58
CA PRO A 230 -0.39 -18.95 8.06
C PRO A 230 -1.19 -20.04 7.35
N ASP A 231 -1.82 -20.93 8.12
CA ASP A 231 -2.80 -21.91 7.66
C ASP A 231 -4.19 -21.42 8.12
N VAL A 232 -4.80 -20.57 7.30
CA VAL A 232 -6.07 -19.92 7.62
C VAL A 232 -7.22 -20.93 7.81
N PRO A 233 -7.39 -21.94 6.94
CA PRO A 233 -8.44 -22.96 7.13
C PRO A 233 -8.31 -23.72 8.44
N ALA A 234 -7.09 -24.01 8.89
CA ALA A 234 -6.85 -24.70 10.14
C ALA A 234 -6.82 -23.78 11.37
N GLY A 235 -6.83 -22.45 11.19
CA GLY A 235 -6.75 -21.49 12.28
C GLY A 235 -5.43 -21.58 13.05
N VAL A 236 -4.31 -21.81 12.35
CA VAL A 236 -2.99 -21.93 12.97
C VAL A 236 -1.92 -21.15 12.19
N LEU A 237 -0.87 -20.73 12.89
CA LEU A 237 0.41 -20.36 12.31
C LEU A 237 1.30 -21.61 12.29
N ASP A 238 1.69 -22.09 11.11
CA ASP A 238 2.76 -23.08 10.96
C ASP A 238 4.10 -22.35 11.04
N LEU A 239 4.88 -22.67 12.05
CA LEU A 239 6.15 -22.01 12.36
C LEU A 239 7.29 -23.04 12.36
N VAL A 240 8.34 -22.80 11.56
CA VAL A 240 9.59 -23.53 11.67
C VAL A 240 10.65 -22.58 12.23
N VAL A 241 11.23 -22.95 13.36
CA VAL A 241 12.29 -22.16 14.02
C VAL A 241 13.65 -22.74 13.62
N GLN A 242 14.44 -21.94 12.91
CA GLN A 242 15.83 -22.30 12.57
C GLN A 242 16.78 -21.80 13.66
N GLY A 243 17.83 -22.55 13.93
CA GLY A 243 18.78 -22.15 14.97
C GLY A 243 20.20 -22.70 14.78
N ALA A 244 21.15 -22.09 15.45
CA ALA A 244 22.54 -22.51 15.53
C ALA A 244 22.90 -23.01 16.94
N GLY A 245 23.58 -24.13 17.04
CA GLY A 245 23.94 -24.72 18.35
C GLY A 245 22.75 -25.26 19.14
N VAL A 246 21.66 -25.63 18.45
CA VAL A 246 20.34 -25.94 19.03
C VAL A 246 20.07 -27.43 19.20
N SER A 247 21.09 -28.31 19.08
CA SER A 247 20.90 -29.75 19.27
C SER A 247 20.26 -30.05 20.62
N GLY A 248 19.14 -30.79 20.62
CA GLY A 248 18.42 -31.17 21.84
C GLY A 248 17.63 -30.02 22.50
N GLN A 249 17.55 -28.84 21.84
CA GLN A 249 16.72 -27.71 22.36
C GLN A 249 15.28 -27.86 21.93
N GLY A 250 14.37 -27.54 22.87
CA GLY A 250 12.96 -27.32 22.56
C GLY A 250 12.68 -25.86 22.18
N VAL A 251 11.49 -25.62 21.69
CA VAL A 251 10.96 -24.29 21.35
C VAL A 251 9.59 -24.13 21.97
N ARG A 252 9.34 -22.97 22.54
CA ARG A 252 8.00 -22.46 22.86
C ARG A 252 7.71 -21.24 21.97
N ALA A 253 6.62 -21.30 21.22
CA ALA A 253 6.12 -20.20 20.40
C ALA A 253 4.74 -19.75 20.93
N GLU A 254 4.53 -18.45 21.00
CA GLU A 254 3.29 -17.82 21.49
C GLU A 254 2.83 -16.73 20.52
N ALA A 255 1.58 -16.84 20.08
CA ALA A 255 0.88 -15.79 19.37
C ALA A 255 0.16 -14.88 20.37
N LEU A 256 0.30 -13.55 20.20
CA LEU A 256 -0.28 -12.58 21.14
C LEU A 256 -1.06 -11.49 20.37
N THR A 257 -2.03 -10.89 21.08
CA THR A 257 -2.70 -9.65 20.66
C THR A 257 -2.90 -8.76 21.86
N GLY A 258 -2.53 -7.49 21.77
CA GLY A 258 -2.58 -6.56 22.89
C GLY A 258 -1.84 -7.06 24.15
N GLY A 259 -0.76 -7.81 23.96
CA GLY A 259 0.04 -8.41 25.04
C GLY A 259 -0.54 -9.69 25.66
N GLN A 260 -1.74 -10.12 25.23
CA GLN A 260 -2.37 -11.36 25.72
C GLN A 260 -2.05 -12.54 24.78
N VAL A 261 -1.69 -13.69 25.36
CA VAL A 261 -1.45 -14.91 24.59
C VAL A 261 -2.76 -15.48 24.11
N VAL A 262 -2.94 -15.58 22.76
CA VAL A 262 -4.13 -16.16 22.13
C VAL A 262 -3.91 -17.63 21.76
N GLY A 263 -2.65 -18.07 21.63
CA GLY A 263 -2.30 -19.46 21.39
C GLY A 263 -0.82 -19.72 21.59
N SER A 264 -0.47 -20.96 21.87
CA SER A 264 0.92 -21.36 22.01
C SER A 264 1.16 -22.80 21.57
N ALA A 265 2.38 -23.09 21.13
CA ALA A 265 2.85 -24.43 20.82
C ALA A 265 4.27 -24.66 21.36
N THR A 266 4.60 -25.92 21.61
CA THR A 266 5.95 -26.36 21.97
C THR A 266 6.38 -27.52 21.08
N GLY A 267 7.67 -27.64 20.80
CA GLY A 267 8.22 -28.69 19.97
C GLY A 267 9.73 -28.62 19.89
N ALA A 268 10.32 -29.34 18.93
CA ALA A 268 11.76 -29.30 18.66
C ALA A 268 12.11 -28.17 17.68
N VAL A 269 13.33 -27.63 17.77
CA VAL A 269 13.88 -26.74 16.75
C VAL A 269 13.95 -27.46 15.40
N GLY A 270 13.59 -26.78 14.32
CA GLY A 270 13.51 -27.34 12.96
C GLY A 270 12.23 -28.12 12.65
N ALA A 271 11.39 -28.42 13.64
CA ALA A 271 10.10 -29.05 13.42
C ALA A 271 9.00 -28.02 13.12
N HIS A 272 7.93 -28.46 12.45
CA HIS A 272 6.74 -27.67 12.24
C HIS A 272 5.95 -27.53 13.56
N LEU A 273 5.81 -26.31 14.05
CA LEU A 273 5.01 -25.98 15.22
C LEU A 273 3.69 -25.34 14.74
N ARG A 274 2.59 -25.99 15.07
CA ARG A 274 1.25 -25.50 14.75
C ARG A 274 0.76 -24.65 15.94
N VAL A 275 0.99 -23.34 15.87
CA VAL A 275 0.58 -22.38 16.91
C VAL A 275 -0.88 -22.00 16.67
N PRO A 276 -1.82 -22.34 17.58
CA PRO A 276 -3.24 -22.03 17.39
C PRO A 276 -3.50 -20.53 17.38
N VAL A 277 -4.36 -20.09 16.46
CA VAL A 277 -4.88 -18.72 16.39
C VAL A 277 -6.41 -18.84 16.17
N PRO A 278 -7.16 -19.21 17.20
CA PRO A 278 -8.59 -19.44 17.06
C PRO A 278 -9.32 -18.13 16.71
N ASN A 279 -10.30 -18.20 15.83
CA ASN A 279 -11.06 -17.05 15.33
C ASN A 279 -10.13 -15.94 14.81
N ALA A 280 -9.16 -16.31 14.00
CA ALA A 280 -8.13 -15.41 13.52
C ALA A 280 -8.71 -14.19 12.80
N ARG A 281 -8.35 -12.99 13.26
CA ARG A 281 -8.55 -11.76 12.48
C ARG A 281 -7.56 -11.76 11.32
N LEU A 282 -8.10 -11.82 10.10
CA LEU A 282 -7.30 -11.98 8.91
C LEU A 282 -6.69 -10.64 8.48
N TRP A 283 -5.42 -10.69 8.09
CA TRP A 283 -4.76 -9.54 7.47
C TRP A 283 -5.25 -9.34 6.04
N SER A 284 -5.55 -8.10 5.67
CA SER A 284 -5.85 -7.67 4.30
C SER A 284 -5.44 -6.21 4.10
N PRO A 285 -5.41 -5.68 2.85
CA PRO A 285 -5.16 -4.26 2.62
C PRO A 285 -6.08 -3.32 3.40
N ASP A 286 -7.34 -3.69 3.60
CA ASP A 286 -8.32 -2.86 4.31
C ASP A 286 -8.31 -3.08 5.84
N ASP A 287 -7.72 -4.20 6.29
CA ASP A 287 -7.56 -4.54 7.71
C ASP A 287 -6.20 -5.19 7.96
N PRO A 288 -5.12 -4.41 8.03
CA PRO A 288 -3.77 -4.93 8.15
C PRO A 288 -3.43 -5.37 9.59
N PHE A 289 -4.25 -6.26 10.14
CA PHE A 289 -4.08 -6.74 11.50
C PHE A 289 -2.92 -7.72 11.61
N LEU A 290 -2.01 -7.45 12.54
CA LEU A 290 -0.84 -8.28 12.84
C LEU A 290 -0.90 -8.79 14.27
N TYR A 291 -0.58 -10.06 14.44
CA TYR A 291 -0.34 -10.68 15.74
C TYR A 291 1.13 -10.53 16.12
N ASP A 292 1.41 -10.32 17.41
CA ASP A 292 2.78 -10.43 17.91
C ASP A 292 3.16 -11.91 18.03
N LEU A 293 4.44 -12.21 17.82
CA LEU A 293 5.02 -13.53 17.93
C LEU A 293 6.16 -13.50 18.94
N ARG A 294 6.11 -14.36 19.97
CA ARG A 294 7.22 -14.56 20.91
C ARG A 294 7.73 -16.00 20.78
N VAL A 295 9.01 -16.16 20.55
CA VAL A 295 9.66 -17.47 20.40
C VAL A 295 10.81 -17.59 21.35
N THR A 296 10.83 -18.67 22.15
CA THR A 296 11.84 -18.92 23.19
C THR A 296 12.37 -20.34 23.05
N LEU A 297 13.70 -20.49 23.05
CA LEU A 297 14.33 -21.81 23.18
C LEU A 297 14.15 -22.32 24.60
N THR A 298 13.74 -23.59 24.73
CA THR A 298 13.56 -24.26 26.01
C THR A 298 14.58 -25.39 26.16
N GLY A 299 15.40 -25.36 27.20
CA GLY A 299 16.44 -26.40 27.43
C GLY A 299 17.53 -25.95 28.37
N THR A 300 18.45 -26.83 28.71
CA THR A 300 19.58 -26.55 29.61
C THR A 300 20.64 -25.71 28.88
N GLY A 301 21.06 -24.60 29.47
CA GLY A 301 22.12 -23.74 28.94
C GLY A 301 21.75 -22.31 28.58
N GLY A 302 20.60 -21.82 29.06
CA GLY A 302 20.13 -20.44 28.83
C GLY A 302 19.40 -20.31 27.50
N GLY A 303 18.10 -20.00 27.56
CA GLY A 303 17.25 -19.86 26.38
C GLY A 303 17.52 -18.59 25.61
N ASP A 304 17.56 -18.66 24.27
CA ASP A 304 17.46 -17.51 23.39
C ASP A 304 16.00 -17.15 23.21
N ALA A 305 15.68 -15.88 23.18
CA ALA A 305 14.32 -15.39 22.95
C ALA A 305 14.31 -14.28 21.92
N VAL A 306 13.33 -14.32 21.05
CA VAL A 306 13.08 -13.29 20.04
C VAL A 306 11.59 -12.96 20.00
N THR A 307 11.29 -11.72 19.56
CA THR A 307 9.94 -11.31 19.26
C THR A 307 9.84 -10.95 17.79
N GLY A 308 8.65 -11.08 17.23
CA GLY A 308 8.34 -10.70 15.86
C GLY A 308 6.85 -10.49 15.72
N TYR A 309 6.35 -10.63 14.52
CA TYR A 309 4.92 -10.51 14.23
C TYR A 309 4.57 -11.39 13.01
N PHE A 310 3.29 -11.60 12.79
CA PHE A 310 2.75 -12.25 11.60
C PHE A 310 1.32 -11.79 11.33
N GLY A 311 0.89 -11.87 10.08
CA GLY A 311 -0.51 -11.70 9.69
C GLY A 311 -1.12 -13.04 9.28
N MET A 312 -2.31 -13.33 9.76
CA MET A 312 -3.09 -14.49 9.30
C MET A 312 -3.72 -14.14 7.95
N ARG A 313 -3.24 -14.75 6.87
CA ARG A 313 -3.79 -14.56 5.52
C ARG A 313 -3.51 -15.75 4.62
N SER A 314 -4.32 -15.92 3.57
CA SER A 314 -4.05 -16.87 2.48
C SER A 314 -3.95 -16.14 1.13
N VAL A 315 -3.13 -16.69 0.22
CA VAL A 315 -3.02 -16.24 -1.17
C VAL A 315 -3.27 -17.43 -2.08
N GLY A 316 -4.01 -17.24 -3.16
CA GLY A 316 -4.32 -18.30 -4.10
C GLY A 316 -4.95 -17.80 -5.40
N LYS A 317 -5.52 -18.73 -6.15
CA LYS A 317 -6.32 -18.46 -7.36
C LYS A 317 -7.65 -19.18 -7.23
N ALA A 318 -8.72 -18.60 -7.77
CA ALA A 318 -10.05 -19.21 -7.84
C ALA A 318 -10.80 -18.77 -9.10
N MET A 319 -11.69 -19.62 -9.58
CA MET A 319 -12.66 -19.24 -10.62
C MET A 319 -13.73 -18.37 -9.96
N ILE A 320 -13.81 -17.10 -10.37
CA ILE A 320 -14.79 -16.13 -9.85
C ILE A 320 -15.52 -15.52 -11.05
N GLY A 321 -16.84 -15.72 -11.13
CA GLY A 321 -17.64 -15.28 -12.27
C GLY A 321 -17.18 -15.88 -13.61
N GLY A 322 -16.70 -17.13 -13.61
CA GLY A 322 -16.19 -17.80 -14.82
C GLY A 322 -14.79 -17.34 -15.27
N VAL A 323 -14.10 -16.53 -14.47
CA VAL A 323 -12.74 -16.00 -14.75
C VAL A 323 -11.80 -16.45 -13.66
N LEU A 324 -10.61 -16.92 -14.01
CA LEU A 324 -9.56 -17.22 -13.04
C LEU A 324 -8.98 -15.91 -12.47
N ARG A 325 -9.07 -15.75 -11.13
CA ARG A 325 -8.67 -14.55 -10.40
C ARG A 325 -7.68 -14.86 -9.28
N PRO A 326 -6.74 -13.96 -8.96
CA PRO A 326 -5.94 -14.07 -7.75
C PRO A 326 -6.82 -13.77 -6.54
N THR A 327 -6.57 -14.44 -5.42
CA THR A 327 -7.34 -14.26 -4.20
C THR A 327 -6.46 -13.97 -3.00
N VAL A 328 -6.96 -13.09 -2.12
CA VAL A 328 -6.47 -12.91 -0.76
C VAL A 328 -7.59 -13.31 0.19
N ASN A 329 -7.31 -14.26 1.09
CA ASN A 329 -8.32 -14.83 1.99
C ASN A 329 -9.53 -15.42 1.27
N GLY A 330 -9.28 -16.10 0.12
CA GLY A 330 -10.30 -16.70 -0.72
C GLY A 330 -11.15 -15.69 -1.51
N ARG A 331 -10.83 -14.41 -1.51
CA ARG A 331 -11.59 -13.34 -2.18
C ARG A 331 -10.76 -12.67 -3.27
N PHE A 332 -11.41 -12.39 -4.39
CA PHE A 332 -10.82 -11.54 -5.42
C PHE A 332 -10.79 -10.08 -4.94
N LEU A 333 -9.63 -9.49 -5.03
CA LEU A 333 -9.41 -8.06 -4.89
C LEU A 333 -8.61 -7.61 -6.11
N PHE A 334 -9.13 -6.65 -6.88
CA PHE A 334 -8.34 -6.07 -7.96
C PHE A 334 -7.09 -5.41 -7.38
N GLN A 335 -5.93 -5.89 -7.80
CA GLN A 335 -4.66 -5.43 -7.30
C GLN A 335 -4.22 -4.22 -8.12
N MET A 336 -4.33 -3.03 -7.53
CA MET A 336 -3.97 -1.76 -8.18
C MET A 336 -2.76 -1.17 -7.47
N GLY A 337 -1.65 -1.06 -8.18
CA GLY A 337 -0.37 -0.69 -7.59
C GLY A 337 0.44 0.28 -8.41
N THR A 338 1.64 0.58 -7.90
CA THR A 338 2.68 1.34 -8.58
C THR A 338 3.96 0.54 -8.71
N LEU A 339 4.75 0.86 -9.73
CA LEU A 339 6.08 0.32 -9.98
C LEU A 339 7.10 1.11 -9.13
N ASP A 340 7.43 0.61 -7.96
CA ASP A 340 8.33 1.29 -7.02
C ASP A 340 9.77 0.80 -7.21
N GLN A 341 10.63 1.68 -7.66
CA GLN A 341 12.05 1.42 -7.90
C GLN A 341 12.92 1.60 -6.66
N GLY A 342 12.43 2.30 -5.63
CA GLY A 342 13.10 2.46 -4.34
C GLY A 342 14.38 3.29 -4.38
N TYR A 343 14.45 4.32 -5.23
CA TYR A 343 15.60 5.21 -5.34
C TYR A 343 15.36 6.57 -4.68
N TRP A 344 16.45 7.17 -4.16
CA TRP A 344 16.47 8.43 -3.42
C TRP A 344 17.55 9.34 -4.01
N PRO A 345 17.31 10.66 -4.20
CA PRO A 345 18.32 11.54 -4.82
C PRO A 345 19.56 11.74 -3.95
N ASP A 346 19.42 11.60 -2.63
CA ASP A 346 20.47 11.79 -1.64
C ASP A 346 21.11 10.47 -1.17
N GLY A 347 20.36 9.39 -1.14
CA GLY A 347 20.78 8.08 -0.63
C GLY A 347 20.84 6.95 -1.67
N ILE A 348 20.48 7.21 -2.93
CA ILE A 348 20.37 6.22 -4.03
C ILE A 348 19.45 5.07 -3.63
N SER A 349 19.97 3.91 -3.25
CA SER A 349 19.17 2.76 -2.84
C SER A 349 18.82 2.72 -1.35
N THR A 350 19.33 3.66 -0.55
CA THR A 350 19.10 3.74 0.89
C THR A 350 18.31 4.99 1.23
N ALA A 351 17.12 4.82 1.80
CA ALA A 351 16.33 5.95 2.28
C ALA A 351 17.10 6.74 3.36
N PRO A 352 16.99 8.08 3.39
CA PRO A 352 17.72 8.90 4.37
C PRO A 352 17.32 8.57 5.83
N THR A 353 16.05 8.26 6.09
CA THR A 353 15.53 7.91 7.41
C THR A 353 14.44 6.83 7.29
N ASP A 354 14.07 6.20 8.39
CA ASP A 354 12.94 5.26 8.44
C ASP A 354 11.59 5.95 8.15
N GLU A 355 11.46 7.22 8.54
CA GLU A 355 10.28 8.03 8.21
C GLU A 355 10.16 8.25 6.69
N ALA A 356 11.28 8.55 6.01
CA ALA A 356 11.31 8.65 4.55
C ALA A 356 10.87 7.34 3.90
N LEU A 357 11.40 6.20 4.37
CA LEU A 357 11.05 4.88 3.88
C LEU A 357 9.53 4.60 4.02
N ARG A 358 8.94 4.98 5.15
CA ARG A 358 7.50 4.85 5.43
C ARG A 358 6.66 5.79 4.58
N PHE A 359 7.14 7.01 4.34
CA PHE A 359 6.41 8.06 3.60
C PHE A 359 5.98 7.60 2.22
N ASP A 360 6.87 6.97 1.43
CA ASP A 360 6.54 6.52 0.07
C ASP A 360 5.36 5.53 0.09
N LEU A 361 5.33 4.61 1.05
CA LEU A 361 4.23 3.65 1.21
C LEU A 361 2.93 4.32 1.70
N GLU A 362 3.03 5.25 2.65
CA GLU A 362 1.88 6.02 3.14
C GLU A 362 1.24 6.85 2.02
N GLN A 363 2.05 7.49 1.17
CA GLN A 363 1.54 8.26 0.04
C GLN A 363 0.82 7.38 -0.99
N GLN A 364 1.36 6.22 -1.30
CA GLN A 364 0.71 5.26 -2.20
C GLN A 364 -0.64 4.80 -1.62
N LYS A 365 -0.68 4.44 -0.34
CA LYS A 365 -1.91 4.07 0.35
C LYS A 365 -2.94 5.21 0.36
N ALA A 366 -2.49 6.44 0.63
CA ALA A 366 -3.34 7.64 0.64
C ALA A 366 -3.94 7.96 -0.74
N LEU A 367 -3.24 7.61 -1.82
CA LEU A 367 -3.72 7.74 -3.20
C LEU A 367 -4.66 6.60 -3.63
N GLY A 368 -5.02 5.68 -2.73
CA GLY A 368 -5.98 4.60 -2.99
C GLY A 368 -5.39 3.35 -3.64
N PHE A 369 -4.09 3.22 -3.72
CA PHE A 369 -3.45 1.96 -4.12
C PHE A 369 -3.54 0.93 -3.00
N ASN A 370 -3.64 -0.34 -3.38
CA ASN A 370 -3.65 -1.47 -2.45
C ASN A 370 -2.46 -2.42 -2.65
N LEU A 371 -1.58 -2.11 -3.60
CA LEU A 371 -0.44 -2.91 -4.00
C LEU A 371 0.77 -2.02 -4.31
N VAL A 372 1.96 -2.57 -4.11
CA VAL A 372 3.24 -2.05 -4.62
C VAL A 372 3.97 -3.19 -5.32
N ARG A 373 4.41 -2.98 -6.55
CA ARG A 373 5.42 -3.84 -7.17
C ARG A 373 6.80 -3.27 -6.87
N LYS A 374 7.58 -3.98 -6.04
CA LYS A 374 8.98 -3.62 -5.78
C LYS A 374 9.82 -4.09 -6.95
N HIS A 375 10.18 -3.13 -7.81
CA HIS A 375 10.74 -3.39 -9.12
C HIS A 375 12.24 -3.63 -9.06
N VAL A 376 12.66 -4.83 -9.46
CA VAL A 376 14.04 -5.33 -9.60
C VAL A 376 14.99 -4.90 -8.47
N LYS A 377 14.46 -4.84 -7.24
CA LYS A 377 15.17 -4.45 -6.02
C LYS A 377 14.62 -5.21 -4.81
N VAL A 378 15.49 -5.52 -3.84
CA VAL A 378 15.10 -6.01 -2.52
C VAL A 378 15.39 -4.93 -1.48
N GLU A 379 14.40 -4.58 -0.69
CA GLU A 379 14.48 -3.51 0.31
C GLU A 379 14.98 -4.01 1.67
N PRO A 380 15.39 -3.12 2.59
CA PRO A 380 15.61 -3.49 3.98
C PRO A 380 14.33 -4.02 4.64
N ALA A 381 14.48 -4.92 5.62
CA ALA A 381 13.36 -5.59 6.29
C ALA A 381 12.32 -4.61 6.89
N ARG A 382 12.73 -3.37 7.21
CA ARG A 382 11.84 -2.31 7.70
C ARG A 382 10.84 -1.81 6.65
N TRP A 383 11.19 -1.82 5.36
CA TRP A 383 10.26 -1.46 4.29
C TRP A 383 9.06 -2.42 4.25
N TYR A 384 9.34 -3.74 4.33
CA TYR A 384 8.29 -4.76 4.37
C TYR A 384 7.47 -4.69 5.65
N TYR A 385 8.09 -4.35 6.79
CA TYR A 385 7.37 -4.09 8.03
C TYR A 385 6.33 -2.98 7.87
N TRP A 386 6.68 -1.89 7.18
CA TRP A 386 5.73 -0.82 6.91
C TRP A 386 4.65 -1.23 5.91
N ALA A 387 4.98 -2.00 4.87
CA ALA A 387 3.98 -2.56 3.94
C ALA A 387 2.97 -3.46 4.68
N ASP A 388 3.46 -4.35 5.58
CA ASP A 388 2.62 -5.22 6.40
C ASP A 388 1.68 -4.41 7.32
N ARG A 389 2.17 -3.33 7.93
CA ARG A 389 1.38 -2.49 8.85
C ARG A 389 0.41 -1.54 8.15
N LEU A 390 0.74 -1.05 6.98
CA LEU A 390 -0.10 -0.13 6.21
C LEU A 390 -1.14 -0.85 5.35
N GLY A 391 -0.99 -2.17 5.18
CA GLY A 391 -1.90 -2.95 4.36
C GLY A 391 -1.69 -2.69 2.87
N LEU A 392 -0.46 -2.81 2.39
CA LEU A 392 -0.14 -2.83 0.97
C LEU A 392 0.30 -4.23 0.59
N LEU A 393 -0.34 -4.82 -0.42
CA LEU A 393 0.17 -6.03 -1.05
C LEU A 393 1.51 -5.72 -1.70
N VAL A 394 2.37 -6.73 -1.81
CA VAL A 394 3.69 -6.56 -2.45
C VAL A 394 3.88 -7.63 -3.53
N TRP A 395 4.23 -7.21 -4.72
CA TRP A 395 4.89 -8.05 -5.71
C TRP A 395 6.37 -7.80 -5.61
N GLN A 396 7.14 -8.88 -5.43
CA GLN A 396 8.57 -8.81 -5.21
C GLN A 396 9.33 -9.33 -6.42
N ASP A 397 10.03 -8.43 -7.11
CA ASP A 397 10.95 -8.80 -8.18
C ASP A 397 12.28 -9.27 -7.61
N MET A 398 12.92 -10.23 -8.29
CA MET A 398 14.35 -10.44 -8.17
C MET A 398 15.10 -9.34 -8.92
N PRO A 399 16.18 -8.77 -8.37
CA PRO A 399 17.02 -7.86 -9.12
C PRO A 399 17.52 -8.51 -10.41
N ALA A 400 17.24 -7.86 -11.54
CA ALA A 400 17.58 -8.40 -12.85
C ALA A 400 19.10 -8.41 -13.06
N MET A 401 19.56 -9.33 -13.89
CA MET A 401 20.91 -9.32 -14.44
C MET A 401 20.99 -8.32 -15.61
N ARG A 402 22.19 -8.12 -16.15
CA ARG A 402 22.42 -7.16 -17.22
C ARG A 402 21.58 -7.47 -18.49
N THR A 403 20.98 -6.43 -19.05
CA THR A 403 20.21 -6.53 -20.31
C THR A 403 21.13 -6.84 -21.50
N GLY A 404 20.62 -7.59 -22.49
CA GLY A 404 21.31 -7.85 -23.75
C GLY A 404 22.51 -8.79 -23.65
N VAL A 405 22.69 -9.48 -22.51
CA VAL A 405 23.77 -10.45 -22.28
C VAL A 405 23.16 -11.77 -21.82
N SER A 406 23.49 -12.84 -22.50
CA SER A 406 23.12 -14.19 -22.04
C SER A 406 24.01 -14.58 -20.86
N PRO A 407 23.44 -14.92 -19.68
CA PRO A 407 24.23 -15.27 -18.51
C PRO A 407 25.00 -16.57 -18.70
N SER A 408 26.26 -16.59 -18.25
CA SER A 408 27.08 -17.79 -18.21
C SER A 408 26.55 -18.79 -17.16
N THR A 409 27.09 -20.02 -17.15
CA THR A 409 26.73 -21.01 -16.12
C THR A 409 27.02 -20.52 -14.70
N SER A 410 28.12 -19.80 -14.50
CA SER A 410 28.44 -19.22 -13.19
C SER A 410 27.49 -18.09 -12.79
N ASP A 411 27.08 -17.24 -13.76
CA ASP A 411 26.13 -16.15 -13.49
C ASP A 411 24.75 -16.70 -13.08
N ARG A 412 24.30 -17.76 -13.77
CA ARG A 412 23.05 -18.48 -13.43
C ARG A 412 23.12 -19.08 -12.03
N ALA A 413 24.24 -19.73 -11.67
CA ALA A 413 24.42 -20.31 -10.34
C ALA A 413 24.41 -19.23 -9.24
N ASN A 414 25.05 -18.08 -9.47
CA ASN A 414 25.02 -16.92 -8.57
C ASN A 414 23.61 -16.39 -8.42
N PHE A 415 22.89 -16.18 -9.54
CA PHE A 415 21.52 -15.70 -9.55
C PHE A 415 20.59 -16.63 -8.75
N GLU A 416 20.62 -17.95 -9.02
CA GLU A 416 19.74 -18.91 -8.34
C GLU A 416 20.07 -19.01 -6.84
N SER A 417 21.35 -18.92 -6.48
CA SER A 417 21.78 -18.92 -5.07
C SER A 417 21.30 -17.69 -4.32
N GLU A 418 21.40 -16.49 -4.91
CA GLU A 418 20.94 -15.24 -4.32
C GLU A 418 19.40 -15.20 -4.28
N LEU A 419 18.71 -15.59 -5.37
CA LEU A 419 17.24 -15.70 -5.44
C LEU A 419 16.72 -16.61 -4.31
N ARG A 420 17.36 -17.77 -4.08
CA ARG A 420 16.98 -18.67 -2.99
C ARG A 420 17.07 -17.98 -1.63
N ARG A 421 18.18 -17.27 -1.36
CA ARG A 421 18.36 -16.55 -0.09
C ARG A 421 17.40 -15.39 0.09
N VAL A 422 17.07 -14.67 -1.01
CA VAL A 422 16.04 -13.63 -1.01
C VAL A 422 14.67 -14.22 -0.63
N VAL A 423 14.24 -15.30 -1.30
CA VAL A 423 12.97 -15.98 -0.97
C VAL A 423 12.96 -16.45 0.48
N ASP A 424 14.06 -17.11 0.93
CA ASP A 424 14.16 -17.62 2.31
C ASP A 424 14.12 -16.49 3.36
N SER A 425 14.71 -15.32 3.08
CA SER A 425 14.72 -14.19 4.00
C SER A 425 13.38 -13.46 4.08
N LEU A 426 12.60 -13.47 3.00
CA LEU A 426 11.35 -12.72 2.88
C LEU A 426 10.07 -13.57 2.99
N ARG A 427 10.17 -14.90 3.00
CA ARG A 427 9.00 -15.79 3.01
C ARG A 427 8.05 -15.60 4.21
N GLY A 428 8.54 -15.02 5.32
CA GLY A 428 7.75 -14.68 6.50
C GLY A 428 6.97 -13.36 6.37
N ILE A 429 7.21 -12.57 5.31
CA ILE A 429 6.56 -11.27 5.11
C ILE A 429 5.08 -11.47 4.73
N THR A 430 4.19 -10.82 5.47
CA THR A 430 2.75 -10.97 5.30
C THR A 430 2.26 -10.36 3.98
N SER A 431 2.76 -9.19 3.61
CA SER A 431 2.31 -8.42 2.43
C SER A 431 2.73 -9.01 1.09
N ILE A 432 3.82 -9.80 1.01
CA ILE A 432 4.25 -10.38 -0.26
C ILE A 432 3.22 -11.43 -0.72
N VAL A 433 2.71 -11.26 -1.95
CA VAL A 433 1.70 -12.14 -2.56
C VAL A 433 2.17 -12.76 -3.88
N THR A 434 3.17 -12.18 -4.55
CA THR A 434 3.68 -12.65 -5.85
C THR A 434 5.21 -12.50 -5.90
N TRP A 435 5.88 -13.54 -6.43
CA TRP A 435 7.30 -13.52 -6.77
C TRP A 435 7.48 -13.32 -8.27
N ILE A 436 8.42 -12.45 -8.65
CA ILE A 436 8.75 -12.14 -10.05
C ILE A 436 10.25 -12.36 -10.27
N PRO A 437 10.68 -13.54 -10.76
CA PRO A 437 12.09 -13.86 -10.95
C PRO A 437 12.73 -13.11 -12.13
N PHE A 438 11.98 -12.80 -13.20
CA PHE A 438 12.49 -12.09 -14.38
C PHE A 438 11.58 -10.95 -14.79
N ASN A 439 12.20 -9.89 -15.31
CA ASN A 439 11.55 -8.73 -15.91
C ASN A 439 12.08 -8.51 -17.31
N GLU A 440 11.18 -8.44 -18.32
CA GLU A 440 11.47 -8.05 -19.69
C GLU A 440 12.65 -8.79 -20.34
N GLY A 441 12.83 -10.05 -19.96
CA GLY A 441 13.91 -10.87 -20.50
C GLY A 441 15.33 -10.45 -20.06
N TRP A 442 15.46 -9.55 -19.05
CA TRP A 442 16.78 -9.06 -18.63
C TRP A 442 17.58 -10.16 -17.93
N GLY A 443 18.56 -10.71 -18.67
CA GLY A 443 19.34 -11.84 -18.20
C GLY A 443 18.53 -13.13 -18.03
N GLU A 444 17.39 -13.22 -18.65
CA GLU A 444 16.48 -14.37 -18.57
C GLU A 444 17.10 -15.64 -19.14
N TYR A 445 16.81 -16.74 -18.47
CA TYR A 445 17.14 -18.11 -18.90
C TYR A 445 16.20 -19.10 -18.23
N ASP A 446 15.79 -20.13 -18.94
CA ASP A 446 14.94 -21.24 -18.45
C ASP A 446 13.76 -20.74 -17.57
N PRO A 447 12.92 -19.73 -18.01
CA PRO A 447 11.95 -19.07 -17.14
C PRO A 447 10.93 -20.03 -16.54
N ALA A 448 10.53 -21.08 -17.27
CA ALA A 448 9.64 -22.12 -16.76
C ALA A 448 10.26 -22.85 -15.55
N ARG A 449 11.51 -23.32 -15.68
CA ARG A 449 12.20 -24.02 -14.60
C ARG A 449 12.41 -23.13 -13.38
N ILE A 450 12.78 -21.87 -13.58
CA ILE A 450 13.01 -20.93 -12.46
C ILE A 450 11.69 -20.62 -11.74
N ALA A 451 10.59 -20.46 -12.47
CA ALA A 451 9.28 -20.28 -11.85
C ALA A 451 8.87 -21.49 -10.99
N ASP A 452 9.04 -22.71 -11.52
CA ASP A 452 8.75 -23.93 -10.77
C ASP A 452 9.66 -24.07 -9.54
N LEU A 453 10.92 -23.68 -9.67
CA LEU A 453 11.87 -23.70 -8.56
C LEU A 453 11.44 -22.75 -7.45
N VAL A 454 11.08 -21.50 -7.77
CA VAL A 454 10.57 -20.52 -6.80
C VAL A 454 9.28 -21.01 -6.15
N LYS A 455 8.35 -21.56 -6.95
CA LYS A 455 7.11 -22.16 -6.45
C LYS A 455 7.34 -23.33 -5.50
N SER A 456 8.36 -24.13 -5.75
CA SER A 456 8.76 -25.23 -4.84
C SER A 456 9.31 -24.73 -3.51
N TRP A 457 9.97 -23.58 -3.51
CA TRP A 457 10.51 -22.97 -2.29
C TRP A 457 9.45 -22.27 -1.46
N ASP A 458 8.48 -21.63 -2.13
CA ASP A 458 7.34 -20.95 -1.49
C ASP A 458 6.03 -21.24 -2.24
N PRO A 459 5.35 -22.33 -1.92
CA PRO A 459 4.07 -22.68 -2.56
C PRO A 459 2.91 -21.78 -2.16
N THR A 460 3.10 -20.92 -1.15
CA THR A 460 2.02 -20.10 -0.54
C THR A 460 1.79 -18.76 -1.24
N ARG A 461 2.54 -18.45 -2.29
CA ARG A 461 2.43 -17.22 -3.07
C ARG A 461 2.31 -17.51 -4.56
N LEU A 462 1.86 -16.54 -5.33
CA LEU A 462 1.86 -16.62 -6.78
C LEU A 462 3.27 -16.43 -7.33
N VAL A 463 3.53 -16.99 -8.51
CA VAL A 463 4.79 -16.84 -9.23
C VAL A 463 4.50 -16.53 -10.68
N THR A 464 5.11 -15.48 -11.24
CA THR A 464 5.20 -15.29 -12.70
C THR A 464 6.51 -15.88 -13.22
N ASN A 465 6.56 -16.33 -14.48
CA ASN A 465 7.80 -16.81 -15.07
C ASN A 465 8.65 -15.68 -15.62
N ASN A 466 8.03 -14.66 -16.25
CA ASN A 466 8.63 -13.41 -16.71
C ASN A 466 7.56 -12.32 -16.73
N SER A 467 7.84 -11.13 -16.20
CA SER A 467 6.98 -9.96 -16.29
C SER A 467 7.25 -9.23 -17.60
N GLY A 468 6.20 -8.78 -18.31
CA GLY A 468 6.32 -8.20 -19.65
C GLY A 468 6.54 -9.24 -20.76
N SER A 469 5.90 -10.39 -20.66
CA SER A 469 6.05 -11.48 -21.63
C SER A 469 5.50 -11.15 -23.02
N ASN A 470 4.63 -10.14 -23.16
CA ASN A 470 4.07 -9.67 -24.43
C ASN A 470 5.05 -8.85 -25.27
N CYS A 471 5.99 -8.16 -24.64
CA CYS A 471 6.93 -7.25 -25.32
C CYS A 471 8.35 -7.81 -25.38
N CYS A 472 8.75 -8.53 -24.33
CA CYS A 472 10.17 -8.67 -24.07
C CYS A 472 10.46 -9.96 -23.30
N GLY A 473 11.44 -10.75 -23.79
CA GLY A 473 11.79 -12.03 -23.21
C GLY A 473 10.89 -13.17 -23.66
N PHE A 474 10.88 -14.26 -22.90
CA PHE A 474 10.16 -15.47 -23.22
C PHE A 474 9.06 -15.73 -22.19
N ASP A 475 7.89 -16.11 -22.65
CA ASP A 475 6.88 -16.71 -21.77
C ASP A 475 7.19 -18.22 -21.63
N GLY A 476 7.55 -18.66 -20.44
CA GLY A 476 7.81 -20.07 -20.12
C GLY A 476 6.58 -20.97 -20.23
N GLY A 477 5.39 -20.41 -20.38
CA GLY A 477 4.11 -21.12 -20.51
C GLY A 477 3.55 -21.68 -19.19
N ASN A 478 4.22 -21.43 -18.05
CA ASN A 478 3.84 -21.88 -16.71
C ASN A 478 3.79 -20.73 -15.70
N GLY A 479 3.79 -21.06 -14.42
CA GLY A 479 3.58 -20.11 -13.34
C GLY A 479 2.11 -19.82 -13.11
N ASP A 480 1.82 -18.84 -12.28
CA ASP A 480 0.45 -18.51 -11.86
C ASP A 480 -0.12 -17.30 -12.64
N VAL A 481 0.74 -16.54 -13.34
CA VAL A 481 0.42 -15.22 -13.88
C VAL A 481 0.86 -15.11 -15.34
N ILE A 482 0.04 -14.47 -16.20
CA ILE A 482 0.42 -13.88 -17.48
C ILE A 482 0.51 -12.38 -17.27
N ASP A 483 1.67 -11.80 -17.54
CA ASP A 483 1.99 -10.43 -17.18
C ASP A 483 2.41 -9.62 -18.42
N ASP A 484 1.63 -8.59 -18.74
CA ASP A 484 1.84 -7.73 -19.88
C ASP A 484 2.39 -6.35 -19.47
N HIS A 485 3.23 -5.75 -20.33
CA HIS A 485 3.68 -4.37 -20.23
C HIS A 485 3.16 -3.60 -21.46
N ILE A 486 2.34 -2.57 -21.24
CA ILE A 486 1.73 -1.80 -22.32
C ILE A 486 1.75 -0.31 -21.97
N TYR A 487 2.64 0.43 -22.63
CA TYR A 487 2.71 1.88 -22.50
C TYR A 487 2.03 2.58 -23.72
N VAL A 488 1.28 3.69 -23.53
CA VAL A 488 1.03 4.46 -22.31
C VAL A 488 -0.26 3.98 -21.63
N GLY A 489 -1.30 3.73 -22.39
CA GLY A 489 -2.61 3.25 -21.92
C GLY A 489 -2.62 1.74 -21.74
N PRO A 490 -3.67 1.17 -21.14
CA PRO A 490 -3.70 -0.26 -20.81
C PRO A 490 -3.82 -1.17 -22.04
N GLY A 491 -4.13 -0.63 -23.23
CA GLY A 491 -4.20 -1.38 -24.48
C GLY A 491 -5.14 -2.58 -24.43
N ALA A 492 -4.66 -3.73 -24.92
CA ALA A 492 -5.39 -4.99 -24.94
C ALA A 492 -4.52 -6.11 -24.32
N PRO A 493 -4.43 -6.21 -23.01
CA PRO A 493 -3.65 -7.24 -22.34
C PRO A 493 -4.24 -8.64 -22.59
N HIS A 494 -3.42 -9.67 -22.39
CA HIS A 494 -3.86 -11.06 -22.48
C HIS A 494 -5.06 -11.33 -21.58
N ARG A 495 -5.85 -12.32 -21.95
CA ARG A 495 -6.91 -12.86 -21.11
C ARG A 495 -6.35 -13.96 -20.19
N PRO A 496 -6.95 -14.19 -19.03
CA PRO A 496 -6.56 -15.33 -18.18
C PRO A 496 -6.80 -16.67 -18.93
N THR A 497 -5.96 -17.64 -18.61
CA THR A 497 -6.13 -19.02 -19.07
C THR A 497 -6.85 -19.85 -18.01
N ALA A 498 -6.91 -21.17 -18.19
CA ALA A 498 -7.48 -22.09 -17.18
C ALA A 498 -6.65 -22.13 -15.88
N ASP A 499 -5.37 -21.81 -15.93
CA ASP A 499 -4.39 -21.99 -14.86
C ASP A 499 -3.59 -20.72 -14.52
N ARG A 500 -3.62 -19.66 -15.36
CA ARG A 500 -2.88 -18.41 -15.17
C ARG A 500 -3.82 -17.21 -15.15
N VAL A 501 -3.66 -16.33 -14.15
CA VAL A 501 -4.38 -15.05 -14.07
C VAL A 501 -3.72 -14.01 -14.98
N ALA A 502 -4.51 -13.10 -15.56
CA ALA A 502 -4.00 -12.03 -16.42
C ALA A 502 -3.81 -10.73 -15.65
N VAL A 503 -2.66 -10.10 -15.82
CA VAL A 503 -2.29 -8.85 -15.17
C VAL A 503 -1.60 -7.89 -16.15
N LEU A 504 -1.60 -6.61 -15.83
CA LEU A 504 -0.87 -5.56 -16.51
C LEU A 504 0.23 -5.07 -15.57
N GLY A 505 1.43 -5.67 -15.69
CA GLY A 505 2.55 -5.47 -14.76
C GLY A 505 3.23 -4.13 -14.91
N GLU A 506 3.06 -3.46 -16.06
CA GLU A 506 3.49 -2.07 -16.26
C GLU A 506 2.60 -1.35 -17.28
N PHE A 507 2.20 -0.12 -16.94
CA PHE A 507 1.51 0.79 -17.85
C PHE A 507 1.63 2.25 -17.38
N GLY A 508 1.19 3.20 -18.21
CA GLY A 508 1.19 4.62 -17.88
C GLY A 508 2.50 5.30 -18.25
N GLY A 509 3.32 5.67 -17.27
CA GLY A 509 4.57 6.38 -17.57
C GLY A 509 4.38 7.81 -18.04
N LEU A 510 3.32 8.49 -17.54
CA LEU A 510 3.00 9.87 -17.85
C LEU A 510 3.94 10.81 -17.12
N GLY A 511 4.60 11.71 -17.84
CA GLY A 511 5.60 12.61 -17.32
C GLY A 511 5.19 14.07 -17.25
N LEU A 512 5.76 14.76 -16.28
CA LEU A 512 5.71 16.21 -16.14
C LEU A 512 7.03 16.70 -15.56
N ARG A 513 7.64 17.68 -16.20
CA ARG A 513 8.81 18.36 -15.67
C ARG A 513 8.42 19.29 -14.52
N SER A 514 9.27 19.33 -13.49
CA SER A 514 9.07 20.16 -12.29
C SER A 514 10.34 20.95 -11.99
N PRO A 515 10.55 22.11 -12.63
CA PRO A 515 11.79 22.88 -12.52
C PRO A 515 12.19 23.13 -11.06
N GLY A 516 13.44 22.85 -10.73
CA GLY A 516 13.98 22.95 -9.36
C GLY A 516 13.85 21.68 -8.51
N HIS A 517 13.13 20.66 -9.00
CA HIS A 517 12.91 19.37 -8.36
C HIS A 517 13.33 18.17 -9.22
N GLU A 518 14.10 18.42 -10.25
CA GLU A 518 14.54 17.44 -11.25
C GLU A 518 16.00 17.05 -11.06
N TRP A 519 16.31 15.80 -11.37
CA TRP A 519 17.69 15.34 -11.55
C TRP A 519 18.29 15.99 -12.80
N PRO A 520 19.60 16.31 -12.81
CA PRO A 520 20.24 16.87 -14.00
C PRO A 520 20.08 15.97 -15.22
N GLY A 521 19.51 16.48 -16.30
CA GLY A 521 19.29 15.74 -17.55
C GLY A 521 18.17 16.32 -18.42
N THR A 522 17.84 15.59 -19.49
CA THR A 522 16.80 16.02 -20.44
C THR A 522 15.37 15.71 -19.97
N GLY A 523 15.23 14.80 -19.01
CA GLY A 523 13.93 14.25 -18.60
C GLY A 523 13.36 13.28 -19.65
N PHE A 524 12.81 12.16 -19.18
CA PHE A 524 12.17 11.14 -20.01
C PHE A 524 10.83 10.69 -19.40
N ALA A 525 9.87 10.46 -20.26
CA ALA A 525 8.63 9.74 -19.95
C ALA A 525 8.06 9.13 -21.24
N TYR A 526 7.17 8.18 -21.13
CA TYR A 526 6.53 7.58 -22.31
C TYR A 526 5.57 8.54 -23.00
N GLU A 527 4.94 9.44 -22.24
CA GLU A 527 4.15 10.57 -22.74
C GLU A 527 4.39 11.78 -21.83
N MET A 528 4.84 12.90 -22.39
CA MET A 528 5.06 14.16 -21.66
C MET A 528 3.81 15.01 -21.67
N THR A 529 3.46 15.57 -20.50
CA THR A 529 2.33 16.51 -20.35
C THR A 529 2.84 17.93 -20.06
N PRO A 530 2.06 18.97 -20.46
CA PRO A 530 2.49 20.36 -20.30
C PRO A 530 2.35 20.90 -18.88
N ASP A 531 1.41 20.35 -18.08
CA ASP A 531 1.08 20.83 -16.76
C ASP A 531 0.43 19.75 -15.88
N ALA A 532 0.27 20.05 -14.58
CA ALA A 532 -0.25 19.13 -13.57
C ALA A 532 -1.75 18.78 -13.77
N ALA A 533 -2.53 19.70 -14.33
CA ALA A 533 -3.95 19.45 -14.60
C ALA A 533 -4.08 18.44 -15.75
N THR A 534 -3.37 18.66 -16.86
CA THR A 534 -3.32 17.73 -18.00
C THR A 534 -2.78 16.37 -17.59
N LEU A 535 -1.72 16.32 -16.75
CA LEU A 535 -1.17 15.08 -16.22
C LEU A 535 -2.24 14.30 -15.43
N THR A 536 -2.97 14.99 -14.56
CA THR A 536 -4.05 14.37 -13.77
C THR A 536 -5.21 13.90 -14.66
N ASP A 537 -5.65 14.71 -15.63
CA ASP A 537 -6.70 14.34 -16.58
C ASP A 537 -6.33 13.08 -17.37
N ARG A 538 -5.10 13.03 -17.83
CA ARG A 538 -4.57 11.88 -18.58
C ARG A 538 -4.45 10.63 -17.72
N TYR A 539 -3.99 10.77 -16.47
CA TYR A 539 -3.98 9.68 -15.50
C TYR A 539 -5.38 9.09 -15.28
N VAL A 540 -6.37 9.96 -15.03
CA VAL A 540 -7.77 9.52 -14.86
C VAL A 540 -8.27 8.81 -16.12
N GLN A 541 -8.00 9.36 -17.31
CA GLN A 541 -8.44 8.80 -18.56
C GLN A 541 -7.93 7.37 -18.81
N ILE A 542 -6.62 7.12 -18.61
CA ILE A 542 -6.05 5.77 -18.85
C ILE A 542 -6.50 4.77 -17.79
N ASN A 543 -6.73 5.20 -16.54
CA ASN A 543 -7.21 4.31 -15.50
C ASN A 543 -8.70 3.95 -15.67
N GLU A 544 -9.54 4.86 -16.17
CA GLU A 544 -10.93 4.54 -16.51
C GLU A 544 -11.03 3.43 -17.57
N GLN A 545 -10.05 3.32 -18.48
CA GLN A 545 -9.99 2.26 -19.49
C GLN A 545 -9.72 0.86 -18.91
N LEU A 546 -9.26 0.75 -17.66
CA LEU A 546 -9.08 -0.55 -16.98
C LEU A 546 -10.42 -1.25 -16.70
N LYS A 547 -11.48 -0.50 -16.44
CA LYS A 547 -12.78 -1.06 -16.02
C LYS A 547 -13.36 -2.09 -17.01
N PRO A 548 -13.48 -1.81 -18.33
CA PRO A 548 -13.94 -2.81 -19.29
C PRO A 548 -12.96 -4.00 -19.42
N LEU A 549 -11.67 -3.81 -19.20
CA LEU A 549 -10.69 -4.91 -19.22
C LEU A 549 -10.86 -5.82 -17.99
N ILE A 550 -11.25 -5.28 -16.85
CA ILE A 550 -11.55 -6.05 -15.64
C ILE A 550 -12.82 -6.87 -15.83
N THR A 551 -13.91 -6.21 -16.24
CA THR A 551 -15.25 -6.83 -16.31
C THR A 551 -15.45 -7.72 -17.54
N GLY A 552 -14.91 -7.37 -18.69
CA GLY A 552 -15.05 -8.12 -19.94
C GLY A 552 -13.78 -8.87 -20.37
N GLY A 553 -12.60 -8.39 -19.97
CA GLY A 553 -11.29 -8.93 -20.36
C GLY A 553 -10.72 -9.94 -19.34
N GLY A 554 -11.13 -9.88 -18.10
CA GLY A 554 -10.60 -10.76 -17.05
C GLY A 554 -9.32 -10.24 -16.37
N LEU A 555 -8.94 -8.96 -16.63
CA LEU A 555 -7.77 -8.33 -16.00
C LEU A 555 -7.90 -8.30 -14.49
N SER A 556 -6.85 -8.70 -13.76
CA SER A 556 -6.89 -8.89 -12.31
C SER A 556 -5.98 -7.96 -11.51
N ALA A 557 -5.03 -7.30 -12.18
CA ALA A 557 -4.14 -6.32 -11.57
C ALA A 557 -3.64 -5.31 -12.61
N SER A 558 -3.23 -4.13 -12.13
CA SER A 558 -2.55 -3.12 -12.93
C SER A 558 -1.52 -2.36 -12.11
N ILE A 559 -0.33 -2.11 -12.69
CA ILE A 559 0.81 -1.45 -12.04
C ILE A 559 1.16 -0.20 -12.83
N TYR A 560 0.92 0.97 -12.24
CA TYR A 560 1.23 2.26 -12.85
C TYR A 560 2.71 2.63 -12.66
N THR A 561 3.37 3.04 -13.70
CA THR A 561 4.75 3.55 -13.69
C THR A 561 4.74 5.08 -13.59
N GLN A 562 5.11 5.76 -12.44
CA GLN A 562 5.56 5.18 -11.20
C GLN A 562 5.22 6.10 -10.00
N PRO A 563 5.53 5.77 -8.71
CA PRO A 563 5.16 6.62 -7.59
C PRO A 563 6.00 7.90 -7.51
N THR A 564 7.28 7.84 -7.83
CA THR A 564 8.22 8.99 -7.77
C THR A 564 9.05 9.05 -9.04
N ASP A 565 9.45 10.26 -9.44
CA ASP A 565 10.52 10.40 -10.43
C ASP A 565 11.78 9.68 -9.94
N VAL A 566 12.58 9.17 -10.87
CA VAL A 566 13.90 8.59 -10.58
C VAL A 566 14.89 9.06 -11.62
N GLU A 567 15.85 9.86 -11.19
CA GLU A 567 16.88 10.46 -12.06
C GLU A 567 16.27 11.11 -13.32
N ASN A 568 16.56 10.59 -14.52
CA ASN A 568 16.03 11.13 -15.78
C ASN A 568 14.58 10.73 -16.08
N GLU A 569 13.99 9.76 -15.39
CA GLU A 569 12.58 9.43 -15.52
C GLU A 569 11.72 10.40 -14.72
N VAL A 570 10.97 11.27 -15.43
CA VAL A 570 10.10 12.30 -14.84
C VAL A 570 8.62 11.90 -14.93
N ASN A 571 8.34 10.62 -14.76
CA ASN A 571 7.01 10.00 -14.86
C ASN A 571 6.41 9.59 -13.49
N GLY A 572 6.99 10.07 -12.40
CA GLY A 572 6.46 9.86 -11.06
C GLY A 572 5.20 10.66 -10.75
N ILE A 573 4.40 10.20 -9.80
CA ILE A 573 3.32 10.99 -9.17
C ILE A 573 3.91 12.10 -8.30
N TRP A 574 5.07 11.83 -7.69
CA TRP A 574 5.87 12.77 -6.92
C TRP A 574 7.19 13.06 -7.62
N THR A 575 7.76 14.25 -7.36
CA THR A 575 9.14 14.58 -7.75
C THR A 575 10.15 13.68 -7.05
N TYR A 576 11.37 13.55 -7.63
CA TYR A 576 12.41 12.68 -7.10
C TYR A 576 12.83 13.05 -5.66
N ASP A 577 12.75 14.32 -5.31
CA ASP A 577 13.05 14.83 -3.96
C ASP A 577 11.86 14.75 -2.98
N ARG A 578 10.71 14.19 -3.37
CA ARG A 578 9.47 14.04 -2.58
C ARG A 578 8.89 15.37 -2.07
N LYS A 579 9.26 16.51 -2.65
CA LYS A 579 8.76 17.83 -2.22
C LYS A 579 7.50 18.27 -2.94
N VAL A 580 7.29 17.81 -4.16
CA VAL A 580 6.13 18.21 -4.99
C VAL A 580 5.35 16.98 -5.44
N ARG A 581 4.06 16.96 -5.14
CA ARG A 581 3.12 16.02 -5.77
C ARG A 581 2.62 16.63 -7.09
N LYS A 582 2.84 15.92 -8.19
CA LYS A 582 2.56 16.42 -9.54
C LYS A 582 1.10 16.23 -9.99
N MET A 583 0.34 15.36 -9.32
CA MET A 583 -1.06 15.04 -9.62
C MET A 583 -1.99 15.45 -8.48
N ASP A 584 -3.24 15.73 -8.81
CA ASP A 584 -4.32 15.94 -7.84
C ASP A 584 -4.63 14.63 -7.08
N ALA A 585 -4.38 14.62 -5.77
CA ALA A 585 -4.53 13.40 -4.95
C ALA A 585 -5.96 12.89 -4.86
N ASP A 586 -6.93 13.79 -4.80
CA ASP A 586 -8.32 13.39 -4.60
C ASP A 586 -8.87 12.75 -5.88
N ARG A 587 -8.50 13.28 -7.04
CA ARG A 587 -8.86 12.72 -8.35
C ARG A 587 -8.16 11.38 -8.59
N VAL A 588 -6.87 11.27 -8.27
CA VAL A 588 -6.13 10.00 -8.34
C VAL A 588 -6.77 8.96 -7.43
N ARG A 589 -7.03 9.30 -6.16
CA ARG A 589 -7.70 8.41 -5.20
C ARG A 589 -9.07 7.98 -5.68
N ALA A 590 -9.86 8.91 -6.22
CA ALA A 590 -11.22 8.63 -6.68
C ALA A 590 -11.23 7.64 -7.83
N VAL A 591 -10.38 7.81 -8.85
CA VAL A 591 -10.32 6.88 -9.99
C VAL A 591 -9.76 5.52 -9.56
N ASN A 592 -8.72 5.47 -8.72
CA ASN A 592 -8.13 4.22 -8.23
C ASN A 592 -9.17 3.37 -7.48
N ARG A 593 -9.89 3.98 -6.55
CA ARG A 593 -11.00 3.32 -5.84
C ARG A 593 -12.09 2.85 -6.79
N SER A 594 -12.49 3.70 -7.73
CA SER A 594 -13.53 3.37 -8.71
C SER A 594 -13.13 2.18 -9.62
N VAL A 595 -11.84 2.06 -9.97
CA VAL A 595 -11.31 0.91 -10.70
C VAL A 595 -11.36 -0.36 -9.85
N ILE A 596 -10.88 -0.31 -8.58
CA ILE A 596 -10.94 -1.45 -7.65
C ILE A 596 -12.39 -1.90 -7.43
N GLU A 597 -13.31 -0.96 -7.20
CA GLU A 597 -14.74 -1.23 -7.01
C GLU A 597 -15.39 -1.85 -8.25
N SER A 598 -14.95 -1.48 -9.46
CA SER A 598 -15.49 -2.05 -10.72
C SER A 598 -15.20 -3.54 -10.89
N ALA A 599 -14.23 -4.07 -10.18
CA ALA A 599 -13.89 -5.49 -10.15
C ALA A 599 -14.90 -6.34 -9.37
N GLY A 600 -15.93 -5.72 -8.79
CA GLY A 600 -16.95 -6.43 -8.02
C GLY A 600 -16.49 -6.84 -6.62
N GLY A 601 -15.38 -6.30 -6.12
CA GLY A 601 -14.94 -6.49 -4.73
C GLY A 601 -15.75 -5.60 -3.78
N LEU A 602 -16.21 -6.18 -2.65
CA LEU A 602 -16.73 -5.39 -1.53
C LEU A 602 -15.55 -4.86 -0.72
N THR A 603 -15.30 -3.56 -0.79
CA THR A 603 -14.28 -2.90 0.03
C THR A 603 -14.85 -2.67 1.42
N LEU A 604 -14.19 -3.17 2.47
CA LEU A 604 -14.59 -2.89 3.86
C LEU A 604 -14.58 -1.38 4.11
N ASP A 605 -15.58 -0.91 4.85
CA ASP A 605 -15.86 0.49 5.13
C ASP A 605 -16.14 1.36 3.89
N GLY A 606 -16.18 0.74 2.70
CA GLY A 606 -16.65 1.36 1.47
C GLY A 606 -18.18 1.47 1.44
N LEU A 607 -18.68 2.41 0.62
CA LEU A 607 -20.10 2.56 0.34
C LEU A 607 -20.45 1.84 -0.97
N VAL A 608 -21.55 1.09 -0.97
CA VAL A 608 -22.06 0.38 -2.15
C VAL A 608 -23.57 0.55 -2.30
N SER A 609 -24.04 0.34 -3.53
CA SER A 609 -25.46 0.05 -3.81
C SER A 609 -25.57 -1.31 -4.49
N LEU A 610 -26.61 -2.08 -4.15
CA LEU A 610 -26.84 -3.42 -4.69
C LEU A 610 -27.95 -3.36 -5.74
N ARG A 611 -27.59 -3.54 -7.01
CA ARG A 611 -28.51 -3.51 -8.14
C ARG A 611 -29.05 -4.91 -8.47
N VAL A 612 -30.31 -4.99 -8.81
CA VAL A 612 -30.96 -6.21 -9.29
C VAL A 612 -30.38 -6.61 -10.66
N THR A 613 -30.15 -7.91 -10.88
CA THR A 613 -29.67 -8.44 -12.17
C THR A 613 -30.76 -9.09 -13.01
N THR A 614 -31.92 -9.35 -12.43
CA THR A 614 -33.07 -9.99 -13.10
C THR A 614 -33.51 -9.19 -14.34
N PRO A 615 -33.54 -9.79 -15.53
CA PRO A 615 -33.98 -9.10 -16.76
C PRO A 615 -35.35 -8.43 -16.59
N GLY A 616 -35.47 -7.19 -17.04
CA GLY A 616 -36.65 -6.36 -16.87
C GLY A 616 -36.74 -5.57 -15.55
N TYR A 617 -35.81 -5.80 -14.61
CA TYR A 617 -35.77 -5.11 -13.29
C TYR A 617 -34.40 -4.51 -12.98
N THR A 618 -33.53 -4.38 -13.97
CA THR A 618 -32.13 -3.95 -13.79
C THR A 618 -31.94 -2.47 -13.45
N ASP A 619 -33.00 -1.69 -13.38
CA ASP A 619 -33.05 -0.31 -12.91
C ASP A 619 -33.36 -0.20 -11.39
N ARG A 620 -33.60 -1.34 -10.72
CA ARG A 620 -33.93 -1.41 -9.30
C ARG A 620 -32.71 -1.72 -8.44
N TYR A 621 -32.78 -1.17 -7.23
CA TYR A 621 -31.73 -1.34 -6.22
C TYR A 621 -32.32 -1.77 -4.89
N LEU A 622 -31.58 -2.59 -4.14
CA LEU A 622 -31.89 -2.87 -2.76
C LEU A 622 -31.83 -1.58 -1.94
N ARG A 623 -32.89 -1.32 -1.19
CA ARG A 623 -32.96 -0.25 -0.21
C ARG A 623 -33.75 -0.68 1.01
N HIS A 624 -33.67 0.07 2.08
CA HIS A 624 -34.65 -0.02 3.15
C HIS A 624 -35.77 1.03 3.01
N SER A 625 -36.94 0.71 3.49
CA SER A 625 -38.08 1.63 3.63
C SER A 625 -38.67 1.42 5.02
N ALA A 626 -38.57 2.43 5.88
CA ALA A 626 -38.70 2.25 7.32
C ALA A 626 -37.76 1.12 7.81
N SER A 627 -38.31 0.02 8.35
CA SER A 627 -37.54 -1.13 8.81
C SER A 627 -37.41 -2.27 7.80
N LEU A 628 -38.12 -2.26 6.66
CA LEU A 628 -38.14 -3.38 5.72
C LEU A 628 -37.22 -3.15 4.51
N ALA A 629 -36.49 -4.19 4.11
CA ALA A 629 -35.72 -4.15 2.87
C ALA A 629 -36.62 -4.45 1.65
N ARG A 630 -36.43 -3.69 0.58
CA ARG A 630 -37.14 -3.84 -0.69
C ARG A 630 -36.28 -3.41 -1.88
N THR A 631 -36.80 -3.58 -3.09
CA THR A 631 -36.17 -3.06 -4.30
C THR A 631 -37.03 -1.97 -4.93
N ASP A 632 -36.42 -0.83 -5.29
CA ASP A 632 -37.08 0.26 -6.01
C ASP A 632 -36.18 0.80 -7.12
N VAL A 633 -36.80 1.49 -8.09
CA VAL A 633 -36.09 2.21 -9.13
C VAL A 633 -35.37 3.39 -8.51
N VAL A 634 -34.04 3.48 -8.70
CA VAL A 634 -33.22 4.59 -8.23
C VAL A 634 -32.48 5.21 -9.41
N THR A 635 -32.60 6.53 -9.56
CA THR A 635 -32.03 7.30 -10.67
C THR A 635 -31.27 8.52 -10.15
N SER A 636 -30.57 9.22 -11.04
CA SER A 636 -29.89 10.50 -10.69
C SER A 636 -30.85 11.56 -10.17
N THR A 637 -32.12 11.53 -10.58
CA THR A 637 -33.16 12.48 -10.15
C THR A 637 -33.98 12.01 -8.95
N SER A 638 -33.74 10.81 -8.42
CA SER A 638 -34.40 10.31 -7.21
C SER A 638 -34.10 11.21 -6.00
N PRO A 639 -35.03 11.34 -5.04
CA PRO A 639 -34.79 12.07 -3.80
C PRO A 639 -33.57 11.56 -3.04
N ASP A 640 -32.86 12.45 -2.36
CA ASP A 640 -31.64 12.13 -1.61
C ASP A 640 -31.87 11.04 -0.56
N THR A 641 -33.02 11.08 0.13
CA THR A 641 -33.42 10.05 1.09
C THR A 641 -33.49 8.66 0.44
N LEU A 642 -34.05 8.55 -0.76
CA LEU A 642 -34.12 7.28 -1.50
C LEU A 642 -32.72 6.78 -1.89
N LYS A 643 -31.85 7.69 -2.34
CA LYS A 643 -30.44 7.37 -2.66
C LYS A 643 -29.67 6.92 -1.43
N GLN A 644 -29.87 7.57 -0.29
CA GLN A 644 -29.26 7.17 0.99
C GLN A 644 -29.78 5.81 1.46
N ASP A 645 -31.09 5.57 1.39
CA ASP A 645 -31.70 4.29 1.74
C ASP A 645 -31.18 3.13 0.89
N ALA A 646 -30.73 3.39 -0.35
CA ALA A 646 -30.17 2.44 -1.29
C ALA A 646 -28.63 2.36 -1.22
N THR A 647 -28.00 2.98 -0.22
CA THR A 647 -26.56 3.01 -0.02
C THR A 647 -26.20 2.42 1.33
N PHE A 648 -25.22 1.52 1.33
CA PHE A 648 -24.81 0.80 2.54
C PHE A 648 -23.30 0.84 2.70
N TYR A 649 -22.84 0.97 3.95
CA TYR A 649 -21.46 0.65 4.30
C TYR A 649 -21.28 -0.86 4.28
N VAL A 650 -20.21 -1.30 3.66
CA VAL A 650 -19.76 -2.69 3.75
C VAL A 650 -18.94 -2.83 5.03
N ARG A 651 -19.46 -3.55 5.99
CA ARG A 651 -18.77 -3.83 7.25
C ARG A 651 -18.28 -5.27 7.26
N ARG A 652 -17.29 -5.53 8.08
CA ARG A 652 -16.91 -6.90 8.44
C ARG A 652 -18.13 -7.60 9.02
N GLY A 653 -18.34 -8.86 8.68
CA GLY A 653 -19.44 -9.63 9.24
C GLY A 653 -19.41 -9.63 10.76
N LEU A 654 -20.53 -9.24 11.38
CA LEU A 654 -20.63 -9.06 12.83
C LEU A 654 -20.39 -10.36 13.62
N ALA A 655 -20.80 -11.51 13.06
CA ALA A 655 -20.60 -12.82 13.66
C ALA A 655 -19.41 -13.60 13.07
N ASP A 656 -19.02 -13.34 11.83
CA ASP A 656 -17.87 -13.96 11.15
C ASP A 656 -17.14 -12.94 10.31
N GLY A 657 -15.93 -12.58 10.72
CA GLY A 657 -15.07 -11.62 10.04
C GLY A 657 -14.66 -11.98 8.61
N SER A 658 -14.90 -13.24 8.17
CA SER A 658 -14.69 -13.67 6.79
C SER A 658 -15.87 -13.35 5.87
N CYS A 659 -17.01 -12.93 6.41
CA CYS A 659 -18.23 -12.54 5.70
C CYS A 659 -18.47 -11.02 5.82
N TYR A 660 -19.62 -10.53 5.40
CA TYR A 660 -19.96 -9.10 5.37
C TYR A 660 -21.25 -8.82 6.13
N SER A 661 -21.34 -7.60 6.66
CA SER A 661 -22.58 -6.99 7.14
C SER A 661 -22.81 -5.67 6.43
N PHE A 662 -24.05 -5.30 6.16
CA PHE A 662 -24.42 -4.08 5.45
C PHE A 662 -25.03 -3.09 6.43
N GLU A 663 -24.29 -2.04 6.78
CA GLU A 663 -24.76 -0.97 7.64
C GLU A 663 -25.45 0.12 6.81
N SER A 664 -26.61 0.59 7.25
CA SER A 664 -27.35 1.65 6.56
C SER A 664 -26.56 2.95 6.54
N ARG A 665 -26.50 3.61 5.37
CA ARG A 665 -25.79 4.88 5.21
C ARG A 665 -26.36 6.02 6.07
N ASN A 666 -27.68 6.09 6.19
CA ASN A 666 -28.39 7.18 6.88
C ASN A 666 -28.87 6.80 8.29
N PHE A 667 -28.61 5.59 8.76
CA PHE A 667 -28.91 5.14 10.11
C PHE A 667 -27.71 4.41 10.71
N ALA A 668 -26.81 5.16 11.33
CA ALA A 668 -25.59 4.58 11.93
C ALA A 668 -25.96 3.50 12.98
N GLY A 669 -25.22 2.40 13.00
CA GLY A 669 -25.47 1.25 13.89
C GLY A 669 -26.69 0.40 13.51
N HIS A 670 -27.35 0.67 12.36
CA HIS A 670 -28.44 -0.16 11.85
C HIS A 670 -27.95 -0.99 10.69
N TYR A 671 -28.24 -2.27 10.73
CA TYR A 671 -27.76 -3.25 9.76
C TYR A 671 -28.90 -3.94 9.03
N LEU A 672 -28.65 -4.34 7.78
CA LEU A 672 -29.52 -5.33 7.13
C LEU A 672 -29.34 -6.67 7.85
N ARG A 673 -30.43 -7.23 8.32
CA ARG A 673 -30.50 -8.58 8.90
C ARG A 673 -31.77 -9.29 8.44
N HIS A 674 -31.82 -10.60 8.52
CA HIS A 674 -33.09 -11.30 8.34
C HIS A 674 -33.77 -11.63 9.69
N GLN A 675 -35.06 -11.63 9.68
CA GLN A 675 -35.91 -12.15 10.76
C GLN A 675 -37.13 -12.81 10.11
N ASP A 676 -37.39 -14.05 10.47
CA ASP A 676 -38.48 -14.86 9.86
C ASP A 676 -38.36 -14.86 8.33
N PHE A 677 -37.16 -15.06 7.82
CA PHE A 677 -36.76 -15.00 6.39
C PHE A 677 -36.88 -13.61 5.73
N ARG A 678 -37.54 -12.63 6.34
CA ARG A 678 -37.67 -11.27 5.79
C ARG A 678 -36.45 -10.44 6.10
N VAL A 679 -35.87 -9.79 5.10
CA VAL A 679 -34.75 -8.88 5.32
C VAL A 679 -35.28 -7.52 5.75
N ARG A 680 -34.64 -6.95 6.77
CA ARG A 680 -35.00 -5.68 7.40
C ARG A 680 -33.79 -4.91 7.86
N LYS A 681 -33.95 -3.62 8.13
CA LYS A 681 -32.94 -2.75 8.72
C LYS A 681 -33.30 -2.51 10.19
N ASP A 682 -32.47 -2.99 11.10
CA ASP A 682 -32.71 -2.83 12.54
C ASP A 682 -31.42 -2.34 13.24
N PRO A 683 -31.56 -1.62 14.38
CA PRO A 683 -30.41 -1.29 15.21
C PRO A 683 -29.78 -2.54 15.79
N ARG A 684 -28.43 -2.59 15.83
CA ARG A 684 -27.69 -3.71 16.46
C ARG A 684 -28.03 -3.76 17.94
N ASP A 685 -28.50 -4.91 18.41
CA ASP A 685 -28.90 -5.11 19.81
C ASP A 685 -27.82 -5.80 20.68
N GLY A 686 -26.69 -6.16 20.08
CA GLY A 686 -25.55 -6.80 20.75
C GLY A 686 -25.73 -8.31 21.02
N THR A 687 -26.81 -8.92 20.51
CA THR A 687 -27.01 -10.36 20.67
C THR A 687 -26.27 -11.15 19.56
N THR A 688 -25.81 -12.36 19.91
CA THR A 688 -25.19 -13.27 18.91
C THR A 688 -26.14 -13.61 17.77
N LEU A 689 -27.44 -13.73 18.06
CA LEU A 689 -28.44 -14.03 17.01
C LEU A 689 -28.55 -12.87 16.03
N PHE A 690 -28.60 -11.61 16.49
CA PHE A 690 -28.59 -10.44 15.61
C PHE A 690 -27.36 -10.43 14.72
N ASP A 691 -26.18 -10.65 15.33
CA ASP A 691 -24.92 -10.63 14.61
C ASP A 691 -24.88 -11.71 13.51
N GLN A 692 -25.41 -12.91 13.80
CA GLN A 692 -25.54 -14.00 12.81
C GLN A 692 -26.54 -13.66 11.71
N ASP A 693 -27.73 -13.14 12.04
CA ASP A 693 -28.77 -12.74 11.09
C ASP A 693 -28.32 -11.61 10.16
N ALA A 694 -27.42 -10.74 10.63
CA ALA A 694 -26.88 -9.60 9.90
C ALA A 694 -25.56 -9.91 9.16
N THR A 695 -25.11 -11.17 9.18
CA THR A 695 -23.88 -11.59 8.51
C THR A 695 -24.19 -12.40 7.25
N PHE A 696 -23.65 -11.94 6.11
CA PHE A 696 -23.84 -12.56 4.80
C PHE A 696 -22.49 -12.90 4.18
N CYS A 697 -22.35 -14.16 3.77
CA CYS A 697 -21.14 -14.67 3.12
C CYS A 697 -21.24 -14.50 1.61
N LEU A 698 -20.24 -13.87 1.02
CA LEU A 698 -20.17 -13.63 -0.42
C LEU A 698 -20.01 -14.96 -1.17
N ARG A 699 -20.78 -15.11 -2.26
CA ARG A 699 -20.69 -16.21 -3.23
C ARG A 699 -20.70 -15.62 -4.63
N ASP A 700 -20.20 -16.38 -5.59
CA ASP A 700 -20.35 -16.04 -7.00
C ASP A 700 -21.82 -15.89 -7.37
N GLY A 701 -22.11 -14.91 -8.23
CA GLY A 701 -23.46 -14.72 -8.76
C GLY A 701 -23.97 -16.01 -9.45
N ARG A 702 -25.13 -16.46 -9.08
CA ARG A 702 -25.71 -17.73 -9.56
C ARG A 702 -26.03 -17.75 -11.04
N THR A 703 -26.00 -16.58 -11.69
CA THR A 703 -26.13 -16.42 -13.16
C THR A 703 -24.77 -16.34 -13.88
N GLY A 704 -23.66 -16.51 -13.15
CA GLY A 704 -22.30 -16.34 -13.70
C GLY A 704 -21.83 -14.90 -13.76
N ASN A 705 -22.68 -13.91 -13.45
CA ASN A 705 -22.32 -12.48 -13.37
C ASN A 705 -22.87 -11.89 -12.06
N GLY A 706 -22.11 -10.97 -11.45
CA GLY A 706 -22.50 -10.36 -10.16
C GLY A 706 -22.18 -11.24 -8.95
N MET A 707 -22.88 -11.00 -7.83
CA MET A 707 -22.61 -11.62 -6.53
C MET A 707 -23.90 -12.14 -5.89
N SER A 708 -23.77 -13.21 -5.13
CA SER A 708 -24.84 -13.74 -4.27
C SER A 708 -24.40 -13.67 -2.81
N PHE A 709 -25.33 -13.39 -1.90
CA PHE A 709 -25.07 -13.22 -0.47
C PHE A 709 -25.79 -14.32 0.31
N GLU A 710 -25.02 -15.29 0.80
CA GLU A 710 -25.54 -16.41 1.58
C GLU A 710 -25.65 -16.02 3.06
N SER A 711 -26.77 -16.31 3.71
CA SER A 711 -26.92 -16.09 5.16
C SER A 711 -25.99 -17.00 5.95
N LEU A 712 -25.27 -16.45 6.94
CA LEU A 712 -24.33 -17.20 7.77
C LEU A 712 -25.01 -18.31 8.57
N ASN A 713 -26.10 -17.98 9.24
CA ASN A 713 -26.81 -18.91 10.14
C ASN A 713 -27.90 -19.73 9.45
N LEU A 714 -28.14 -19.47 8.14
CA LEU A 714 -29.03 -20.28 7.30
C LEU A 714 -28.29 -20.73 6.04
N PRO A 715 -27.38 -21.72 6.12
CA PRO A 715 -26.63 -22.20 4.97
C PRO A 715 -27.55 -22.66 3.82
N GLY A 716 -27.22 -22.26 2.58
CA GLY A 716 -28.04 -22.53 1.39
C GLY A 716 -29.18 -21.53 1.15
N TYR A 717 -29.34 -20.53 2.04
CA TYR A 717 -30.29 -19.44 1.85
C TYR A 717 -29.56 -18.18 1.42
N PHE A 718 -30.06 -17.54 0.35
CA PHE A 718 -29.44 -16.37 -0.28
C PHE A 718 -30.34 -15.15 -0.20
N LEU A 719 -29.71 -13.97 -0.14
CA LEU A 719 -30.42 -12.69 -0.27
C LEU A 719 -31.15 -12.66 -1.62
N ARG A 720 -32.47 -12.62 -1.62
CA ARG A 720 -33.34 -12.69 -2.81
C ARG A 720 -34.34 -11.54 -2.82
N HIS A 721 -34.50 -10.86 -3.96
CA HIS A 721 -35.69 -10.04 -4.17
C HIS A 721 -36.83 -10.87 -4.71
N TYR A 722 -38.05 -10.61 -4.21
CA TYR A 722 -39.28 -11.27 -4.64
C TYR A 722 -40.45 -10.32 -4.41
N SER A 723 -41.26 -10.04 -5.45
CA SER A 723 -42.39 -9.09 -5.39
C SER A 723 -42.02 -7.79 -4.70
N GLU A 724 -40.92 -7.18 -5.12
CA GLU A 724 -40.31 -5.97 -4.55
C GLU A 724 -39.76 -6.11 -3.12
N GLY A 725 -40.10 -7.12 -2.37
CA GLY A 725 -39.56 -7.43 -1.05
C GLY A 725 -38.21 -8.14 -1.14
N VAL A 726 -37.41 -8.06 -0.07
CA VAL A 726 -36.13 -8.79 0.03
C VAL A 726 -36.20 -9.81 1.15
N TYR A 727 -35.76 -11.04 0.86
CA TYR A 727 -35.84 -12.20 1.74
C TYR A 727 -34.49 -12.96 1.74
N VAL A 728 -34.28 -13.83 2.71
CA VAL A 728 -33.36 -14.95 2.57
C VAL A 728 -34.14 -16.18 2.10
N ALA A 729 -33.68 -16.78 0.99
CA ALA A 729 -34.45 -17.83 0.27
C ALA A 729 -33.54 -18.94 -0.19
N ARG A 730 -34.09 -20.17 -0.31
CA ARG A 730 -33.42 -21.31 -0.94
C ARG A 730 -34.28 -21.85 -2.08
N SER A 731 -33.64 -22.28 -3.18
CA SER A 731 -34.37 -22.82 -4.32
C SER A 731 -35.14 -24.08 -3.95
N GLY A 732 -36.45 -24.10 -4.27
CA GLY A 732 -37.32 -25.25 -4.00
C GLY A 732 -37.74 -25.44 -2.53
N GLY A 733 -37.57 -24.37 -1.71
CA GLY A 733 -38.08 -24.36 -0.34
C GLY A 733 -39.61 -24.18 -0.27
N PRO A 734 -40.18 -24.15 0.96
CA PRO A 734 -41.63 -24.20 1.15
C PRO A 734 -42.34 -22.84 1.00
N ASN A 735 -41.61 -21.74 0.98
CA ASN A 735 -42.18 -20.40 0.97
C ASN A 735 -42.42 -19.89 -0.44
N PRO A 736 -43.34 -18.92 -0.67
CA PRO A 736 -43.55 -18.34 -2.00
C PRO A 736 -42.28 -17.75 -2.62
N TRP A 737 -41.41 -17.18 -1.78
CA TRP A 737 -40.13 -16.62 -2.21
C TRP A 737 -39.01 -17.67 -2.41
N ASP A 738 -39.29 -18.96 -2.25
CA ASP A 738 -38.35 -20.06 -2.49
C ASP A 738 -38.51 -20.67 -3.90
N GLY A 739 -39.46 -20.17 -4.71
CA GLY A 739 -39.73 -20.67 -6.05
C GLY A 739 -38.50 -20.75 -6.92
N SER A 740 -38.38 -21.85 -7.71
CA SER A 740 -37.17 -22.07 -8.55
C SER A 740 -37.11 -21.18 -9.81
N ALA A 741 -38.25 -20.65 -10.27
CA ALA A 741 -38.30 -19.74 -11.40
C ALA A 741 -37.50 -18.43 -11.06
N SER A 742 -36.63 -18.00 -11.95
CA SER A 742 -35.78 -16.81 -11.79
C SER A 742 -34.93 -16.81 -10.52
N PHE A 743 -34.82 -17.92 -9.79
CA PHE A 743 -34.12 -17.94 -8.50
C PHE A 743 -32.66 -17.51 -8.64
N ALA A 744 -31.97 -17.94 -9.70
CA ALA A 744 -30.59 -17.55 -9.96
C ALA A 744 -30.46 -16.05 -10.20
N ASP A 745 -31.34 -15.48 -11.04
CA ASP A 745 -31.33 -14.02 -11.34
C ASP A 745 -31.70 -13.20 -10.11
N ASP A 746 -32.73 -13.60 -9.36
CA ASP A 746 -33.26 -12.87 -8.21
C ASP A 746 -32.33 -12.90 -6.99
N THR A 747 -31.40 -13.86 -6.91
CA THR A 747 -30.40 -14.01 -5.85
C THR A 747 -29.03 -13.50 -6.27
N THR A 748 -28.89 -13.03 -7.52
CA THR A 748 -27.68 -12.39 -8.00
C THR A 748 -27.84 -10.87 -7.94
N TRP A 749 -26.83 -10.19 -7.43
CA TRP A 749 -26.79 -8.74 -7.24
C TRP A 749 -25.57 -8.18 -7.93
N GLN A 750 -25.72 -7.06 -8.60
CA GLN A 750 -24.59 -6.27 -9.09
C GLN A 750 -24.21 -5.25 -8.01
N VAL A 751 -23.00 -5.37 -7.46
CA VAL A 751 -22.43 -4.33 -6.62
C VAL A 751 -22.08 -3.14 -7.53
N THR A 752 -22.58 -1.97 -7.19
CA THR A 752 -22.37 -0.74 -7.97
C THR A 752 -21.82 0.36 -7.09
N ALA A 753 -21.28 1.40 -7.73
CA ALA A 753 -21.00 2.64 -7.06
C ALA A 753 -22.22 3.10 -6.24
N PRO A 754 -22.01 3.64 -5.03
CA PRO A 754 -23.11 4.07 -4.17
C PRO A 754 -23.91 5.20 -4.83
N TRP A 755 -25.20 5.17 -4.70
CA TRP A 755 -26.07 6.26 -5.15
C TRP A 755 -25.85 7.54 -4.35
N TRP A 756 -25.44 7.40 -3.09
CA TRP A 756 -25.07 8.50 -2.22
C TRP A 756 -23.58 8.43 -1.89
N ARG A 757 -22.81 9.32 -2.47
CA ARG A 757 -21.38 9.51 -2.14
C ARG A 757 -21.25 10.72 -1.23
N SER A 758 -20.39 10.65 -0.20
CA SER A 758 -19.91 11.85 0.46
C SER A 758 -19.11 12.68 -0.56
N GLY A 759 -19.34 13.99 -0.59
CA GLY A 759 -18.69 14.91 -1.53
C GLY A 759 -17.16 14.96 -1.36
N ALA A 760 -16.51 15.85 -2.13
CA ALA A 760 -15.06 16.02 -2.16
C ALA A 760 -14.44 15.96 -0.76
N GLY A 761 -13.48 15.06 -0.56
CA GLY A 761 -12.90 14.80 0.75
C GLY A 761 -12.19 16.02 1.31
N LEU A 762 -12.63 16.48 2.48
CA LEU A 762 -11.89 17.47 3.27
C LEU A 762 -10.71 16.75 3.96
N THR A 763 -9.54 17.38 3.98
CA THR A 763 -8.35 16.76 4.59
C THR A 763 -8.43 16.83 6.11
N VAL A 764 -8.60 15.70 6.77
CA VAL A 764 -8.60 15.60 8.24
C VAL A 764 -7.25 16.08 8.80
N GLY A 765 -7.31 16.95 9.81
CA GLY A 765 -6.12 17.56 10.42
C GLY A 765 -5.72 18.89 9.81
N SER A 766 -6.22 19.24 8.61
CA SER A 766 -5.95 20.55 8.02
C SER A 766 -6.80 21.66 8.64
N ALA A 767 -6.30 22.89 8.53
CA ALA A 767 -7.09 24.11 8.77
C ALA A 767 -7.65 24.61 7.45
N LEU A 768 -8.92 25.08 7.46
CA LEU A 768 -9.58 25.67 6.29
C LEU A 768 -10.53 26.80 6.70
N SER A 769 -10.98 27.55 5.70
CA SER A 769 -12.10 28.48 5.80
C SER A 769 -13.18 28.11 4.76
N LEU A 770 -14.45 28.29 5.11
CA LEU A 770 -15.58 27.98 4.25
C LEU A 770 -16.18 29.29 3.70
N ARG A 771 -16.02 29.50 2.39
CA ARG A 771 -16.47 30.70 1.69
C ARG A 771 -17.83 30.47 1.06
N VAL A 772 -18.69 31.47 1.09
CA VAL A 772 -20.00 31.43 0.47
C VAL A 772 -19.87 31.34 -1.06
N ALA A 773 -20.69 30.49 -1.70
CA ALA A 773 -20.71 30.32 -3.16
C ALA A 773 -21.77 31.20 -3.85
N THR A 774 -22.76 31.73 -3.12
CA THR A 774 -23.86 32.52 -3.64
C THR A 774 -23.36 33.79 -4.36
N PRO A 775 -23.70 34.01 -5.64
CA PRO A 775 -23.33 35.23 -6.37
C PRO A 775 -23.74 36.50 -5.64
N GLY A 776 -22.83 37.47 -5.55
CA GLY A 776 -23.01 38.74 -4.80
C GLY A 776 -22.60 38.67 -3.34
N PHE A 777 -22.25 37.45 -2.80
CA PHE A 777 -21.83 37.26 -1.42
C PHE A 777 -20.51 36.46 -1.31
N THR A 778 -19.78 36.33 -2.39
CA THR A 778 -18.57 35.49 -2.50
C THR A 778 -17.33 36.01 -1.75
N ASP A 779 -17.43 37.15 -1.11
CA ASP A 779 -16.43 37.73 -0.20
C ASP A 779 -16.67 37.35 1.27
N ARG A 780 -17.77 36.63 1.57
CA ARG A 780 -18.15 36.23 2.91
C ARG A 780 -17.72 34.83 3.23
N TYR A 781 -17.41 34.62 4.52
CA TYR A 781 -16.95 33.32 5.06
C TYR A 781 -17.78 32.93 6.27
N LEU A 782 -18.03 31.64 6.43
CA LEU A 782 -18.57 31.09 7.64
C LEU A 782 -17.61 31.34 8.80
N ARG A 783 -18.11 31.91 9.87
CA ARG A 783 -17.42 32.12 11.12
C ARG A 783 -18.34 31.94 12.32
N HIS A 784 -17.79 31.80 13.50
CA HIS A 784 -18.55 31.97 14.72
C HIS A 784 -18.43 33.41 15.27
N SER A 785 -19.47 33.89 15.92
CA SER A 785 -19.49 35.15 16.69
C SER A 785 -20.10 34.84 18.07
N ALA A 786 -19.27 34.91 19.11
CA ALA A 786 -19.58 34.28 20.38
C ALA A 786 -19.90 32.78 20.16
N SER A 787 -21.11 32.31 20.44
CA SER A 787 -21.54 30.93 20.22
C SER A 787 -22.30 30.66 18.94
N LEU A 788 -22.68 31.68 18.15
CA LEU A 788 -23.52 31.50 16.94
C LEU A 788 -22.69 31.55 15.66
N ALA A 789 -22.99 30.68 14.72
CA ALA A 789 -22.40 30.71 13.38
C ALA A 789 -23.10 31.71 12.49
N ARG A 790 -22.31 32.47 11.72
CA ARG A 790 -22.79 33.48 10.74
C ARG A 790 -21.82 33.61 9.58
N THR A 791 -22.17 34.41 8.58
CA THR A 791 -21.26 34.79 7.48
C THR A 791 -20.90 36.27 7.58
N ASP A 792 -19.62 36.57 7.41
CA ASP A 792 -19.10 37.93 7.36
C ASP A 792 -18.02 38.06 6.28
N VAL A 793 -17.80 39.31 5.83
CA VAL A 793 -16.69 39.63 4.92
C VAL A 793 -15.36 39.49 5.67
N VAL A 794 -14.48 38.66 5.16
CA VAL A 794 -13.14 38.47 5.73
C VAL A 794 -12.09 38.78 4.66
N THR A 795 -11.15 39.65 4.99
CA THR A 795 -10.10 40.15 4.10
C THR A 795 -8.73 40.05 4.76
N SER A 796 -7.66 40.28 3.99
CA SER A 796 -6.30 40.31 4.53
C SER A 796 -6.10 41.35 5.63
N THR A 797 -6.90 42.44 5.62
CA THR A 797 -6.84 43.51 6.60
C THR A 797 -7.81 43.32 7.78
N SER A 798 -8.62 42.28 7.78
CA SER A 798 -9.52 41.99 8.91
C SER A 798 -8.72 41.68 10.19
N PRO A 799 -9.26 42.00 11.39
CA PRO A 799 -8.63 41.68 12.66
C PRO A 799 -8.30 40.16 12.79
N ASP A 800 -7.22 39.83 13.46
CA ASP A 800 -6.80 38.41 13.64
C ASP A 800 -7.86 37.57 14.34
N THR A 801 -8.59 38.13 15.28
CA THR A 801 -9.73 37.46 15.93
C THR A 801 -10.79 37.03 14.92
N LEU A 802 -11.14 37.90 13.96
CA LEU A 802 -12.12 37.60 12.91
C LEU A 802 -11.61 36.51 11.97
N LYS A 803 -10.32 36.54 11.60
CA LYS A 803 -9.66 35.51 10.79
C LYS A 803 -9.64 34.16 11.51
N GLN A 804 -9.36 34.16 12.82
CA GLN A 804 -9.39 32.94 13.64
C GLN A 804 -10.82 32.37 13.77
N ASP A 805 -11.83 33.25 13.98
CA ASP A 805 -13.24 32.86 14.06
C ASP A 805 -13.75 32.22 12.76
N ALA A 806 -13.15 32.57 11.60
CA ALA A 806 -13.49 32.05 10.27
C ALA A 806 -12.58 30.88 9.83
N THR A 807 -11.77 30.34 10.74
CA THR A 807 -10.87 29.22 10.48
C THR A 807 -11.23 28.03 11.35
N PHE A 808 -11.31 26.86 10.75
CA PHE A 808 -11.68 25.61 11.42
C PHE A 808 -10.69 24.49 11.10
N TYR A 809 -10.37 23.69 12.10
CA TYR A 809 -9.70 22.42 11.88
C TYR A 809 -10.72 21.36 11.45
N VAL A 810 -10.43 20.67 10.38
CA VAL A 810 -11.20 19.50 9.94
C VAL A 810 -10.86 18.32 10.84
N ARG A 811 -11.84 17.77 11.52
CA ARG A 811 -11.71 16.55 12.33
C ARG A 811 -12.54 15.43 11.73
N ARG A 812 -12.20 14.18 12.02
CA ARG A 812 -13.13 13.08 11.75
C ARG A 812 -14.45 13.38 12.46
N GLY A 813 -15.57 13.07 11.83
CA GLY A 813 -16.87 13.24 12.43
C GLY A 813 -16.96 12.52 13.78
N LEU A 814 -17.42 13.25 14.80
CA LEU A 814 -17.44 12.74 16.17
C LEU A 814 -18.39 11.55 16.35
N ALA A 815 -19.50 11.54 15.60
CA ALA A 815 -20.48 10.44 15.60
C ALA A 815 -20.28 9.46 14.45
N ASP A 816 -19.73 9.90 13.31
CA ASP A 816 -19.51 9.11 12.11
C ASP A 816 -18.14 9.48 11.50
N GLY A 817 -17.16 8.59 11.65
CA GLY A 817 -15.79 8.81 11.18
C GLY A 817 -15.62 8.93 9.65
N SER A 818 -16.67 8.67 8.85
CA SER A 818 -16.70 8.93 7.42
C SER A 818 -17.14 10.35 7.04
N CYS A 819 -17.67 11.09 8.01
CA CYS A 819 -18.05 12.50 7.90
C CYS A 819 -17.02 13.37 8.63
N TYR A 820 -17.34 14.64 8.83
CA TYR A 820 -16.42 15.62 9.39
C TYR A 820 -17.06 16.40 10.55
N SER A 821 -16.21 16.82 11.48
CA SER A 821 -16.52 17.80 12.50
C SER A 821 -15.56 18.98 12.35
N PHE A 822 -16.03 20.19 12.61
CA PHE A 822 -15.26 21.40 12.44
C PHE A 822 -14.93 22.03 13.81
N GLU A 823 -13.67 21.87 14.23
CA GLU A 823 -13.19 22.43 15.49
C GLU A 823 -12.71 23.87 15.29
N SER A 824 -13.13 24.77 16.17
CA SER A 824 -12.73 26.18 16.11
C SER A 824 -11.23 26.36 16.27
N ARG A 825 -10.60 27.23 15.43
CA ARG A 825 -9.17 27.53 15.47
C ARG A 825 -8.71 28.16 16.79
N ASN A 826 -9.53 29.06 17.37
CA ASN A 826 -9.20 29.82 18.58
C ASN A 826 -9.86 29.31 19.86
N PHE A 827 -10.68 28.25 19.77
CA PHE A 827 -11.31 27.62 20.92
C PHE A 827 -11.15 26.09 20.82
N ALA A 828 -10.04 25.59 21.30
CA ALA A 828 -9.76 24.14 21.29
C ALA A 828 -10.86 23.35 22.02
N GLY A 829 -11.29 22.22 21.45
CA GLY A 829 -12.37 21.40 21.99
C GLY A 829 -13.78 21.96 21.75
N HIS A 830 -13.91 23.08 21.01
CA HIS A 830 -15.20 23.63 20.61
C HIS A 830 -15.46 23.32 19.13
N TYR A 831 -16.65 22.83 18.84
CA TYR A 831 -17.04 22.40 17.49
C TYR A 831 -18.25 23.15 16.97
N LEU A 832 -18.31 23.31 15.65
CA LEU A 832 -19.58 23.66 15.01
C LEU A 832 -20.56 22.50 15.20
N ARG A 833 -21.75 22.79 15.69
CA ARG A 833 -22.87 21.86 15.80
C ARG A 833 -24.17 22.57 15.49
N HIS A 834 -25.23 21.85 15.18
CA HIS A 834 -26.56 22.43 15.13
C HIS A 834 -27.32 22.19 16.46
N GLN A 835 -28.16 23.12 16.81
CA GLN A 835 -29.17 23.01 17.87
C GLN A 835 -30.41 23.77 17.42
N ASP A 836 -31.55 23.14 17.43
CA ASP A 836 -32.82 23.73 16.94
C ASP A 836 -32.63 24.34 15.55
N PHE A 837 -32.01 23.58 14.65
CA PHE A 837 -31.58 23.94 13.28
C PHE A 837 -30.54 25.07 13.19
N ARG A 838 -30.24 25.80 14.23
CA ARG A 838 -29.26 26.90 14.23
C ARG A 838 -27.86 26.34 14.36
N VAL A 839 -26.93 26.67 13.46
CA VAL A 839 -25.52 26.28 13.60
C VAL A 839 -24.82 27.19 14.61
N ARG A 840 -24.06 26.59 15.52
CA ARG A 840 -23.38 27.27 16.62
C ARG A 840 -22.06 26.60 16.96
N LYS A 841 -21.19 27.27 17.69
CA LYS A 841 -19.93 26.76 18.24
C LYS A 841 -20.10 26.54 19.75
N ASP A 842 -19.98 25.30 20.18
CA ASP A 842 -20.06 24.94 21.59
C ASP A 842 -18.91 24.01 22.02
N PRO A 843 -18.52 23.97 23.30
CA PRO A 843 -17.57 22.98 23.81
C PRO A 843 -18.20 21.59 23.73
N ARG A 844 -17.40 20.58 23.35
CA ARG A 844 -17.85 19.18 23.34
C ARG A 844 -18.20 18.73 24.75
N ASP A 845 -19.40 18.26 24.98
CA ASP A 845 -19.92 17.82 26.28
C ASP A 845 -19.83 16.30 26.52
N GLY A 846 -19.36 15.54 25.50
CA GLY A 846 -19.18 14.08 25.57
C GLY A 846 -20.48 13.28 25.38
N THR A 847 -21.59 13.93 25.06
CA THR A 847 -22.86 13.24 24.80
C THR A 847 -22.94 12.76 23.35
N THR A 848 -23.62 11.63 23.12
CA THR A 848 -23.89 11.12 21.76
C THR A 848 -24.66 12.13 20.91
N LEU A 849 -25.59 12.88 21.54
CA LEU A 849 -26.37 13.91 20.83
C LEU A 849 -25.47 15.03 20.33
N PHE A 850 -24.56 15.53 21.18
CA PHE A 850 -23.58 16.55 20.76
C PHE A 850 -22.74 16.04 19.58
N ASP A 851 -22.23 14.82 19.69
CA ASP A 851 -21.38 14.24 18.64
C ASP A 851 -22.14 14.09 17.32
N GLN A 852 -23.42 13.74 17.36
CA GLN A 852 -24.30 13.70 16.17
C GLN A 852 -24.56 15.10 15.60
N ASP A 853 -24.90 16.07 16.44
CA ASP A 853 -25.17 17.47 16.04
C ASP A 853 -23.93 18.15 15.46
N ALA A 854 -22.72 17.75 15.87
CA ALA A 854 -21.44 18.30 15.44
C ALA A 854 -20.82 17.52 14.27
N THR A 855 -21.53 16.55 13.70
CA THR A 855 -21.05 15.74 12.56
C THR A 855 -21.79 16.15 11.29
N PHE A 856 -21.01 16.54 10.26
CA PHE A 856 -21.50 16.96 8.96
C PHE A 856 -20.84 16.15 7.85
N CYS A 857 -21.63 15.65 6.94
CA CYS A 857 -21.15 14.85 5.81
C CYS A 857 -20.98 15.75 4.58
N ALA A 858 -19.76 15.83 4.06
CA ALA A 858 -19.48 16.60 2.85
C ALA A 858 -20.11 15.93 1.64
N GLN A 859 -20.81 16.72 0.83
CA GLN A 859 -21.50 16.34 -0.39
C GLN A 859 -20.87 17.10 -1.57
N PRO A 860 -21.03 16.64 -2.83
CA PRO A 860 -20.73 17.47 -3.99
C PRO A 860 -21.43 18.84 -3.87
N PRO A 861 -20.83 19.91 -4.43
CA PRO A 861 -21.46 21.21 -4.42
C PRO A 861 -22.81 21.13 -5.12
N ARG A 862 -23.82 21.74 -4.56
CA ARG A 862 -25.14 21.80 -5.16
C ARG A 862 -25.23 22.90 -6.24
N PHE A 863 -24.30 23.88 -6.16
CA PHE A 863 -24.19 24.98 -7.14
C PHE A 863 -22.73 25.08 -7.64
N GLY A 864 -22.53 25.17 -8.95
CA GLY A 864 -21.23 25.25 -9.58
C GLY A 864 -20.49 23.90 -9.58
N SER A 865 -19.20 23.92 -9.95
CA SER A 865 -18.35 22.72 -10.08
C SER A 865 -17.31 22.58 -8.98
N SER A 866 -17.20 23.51 -8.04
CA SER A 866 -16.20 23.53 -6.98
C SER A 866 -16.82 23.83 -5.62
N GLY A 867 -16.29 23.18 -4.57
CA GLY A 867 -16.76 23.35 -3.19
C GLY A 867 -17.41 22.09 -2.63
N VAL A 868 -18.11 22.26 -1.51
CA VAL A 868 -18.83 21.20 -0.80
C VAL A 868 -20.18 21.69 -0.31
N SER A 869 -21.15 20.82 -0.25
CA SER A 869 -22.36 21.01 0.58
C SER A 869 -22.23 20.13 1.82
N LEU A 870 -22.62 20.61 2.99
CA LEU A 870 -22.45 19.92 4.27
C LEU A 870 -23.83 19.48 4.79
N SER A 871 -24.13 18.19 4.74
CA SER A 871 -25.38 17.64 5.32
C SER A 871 -25.19 17.26 6.79
N ALA A 872 -26.17 17.58 7.64
CA ALA A 872 -26.16 17.12 9.03
C ALA A 872 -26.31 15.58 9.11
N SER A 873 -25.66 14.96 10.09
CA SER A 873 -25.65 13.49 10.21
C SER A 873 -26.92 12.92 10.83
N ASN A 874 -27.62 13.67 11.66
CA ASN A 874 -28.76 13.18 12.46
C ASN A 874 -30.10 13.84 12.14
N ILE A 875 -30.11 14.90 11.33
CA ILE A 875 -31.34 15.51 10.82
C ILE A 875 -31.23 15.72 9.32
N THR A 876 -32.39 15.78 8.63
CA THR A 876 -32.45 16.10 7.20
C THR A 876 -32.14 17.56 6.97
N GLY A 877 -31.14 17.87 6.16
CA GLY A 877 -30.80 19.23 5.76
C GLY A 877 -29.34 19.48 5.53
N ASN A 878 -29.04 20.63 4.92
CA ASN A 878 -27.66 21.06 4.62
C ASN A 878 -27.37 22.36 5.38
N VAL A 879 -26.09 22.55 5.73
CA VAL A 879 -25.60 23.81 6.29
C VAL A 879 -25.81 24.91 5.27
N ARG A 880 -26.70 25.84 5.56
CA ARG A 880 -27.14 26.96 4.71
C ARG A 880 -26.86 28.29 5.38
N HIS A 881 -26.34 29.26 4.66
CA HIS A 881 -26.44 30.65 5.10
C HIS A 881 -27.76 31.27 4.65
N TYR A 882 -28.39 32.02 5.52
CA TYR A 882 -29.64 32.74 5.27
C TYR A 882 -29.66 34.02 6.12
N ALA A 883 -29.86 35.17 5.48
CA ALA A 883 -29.82 36.49 6.15
C ALA A 883 -28.58 36.66 7.05
N GLU A 884 -27.41 36.31 6.53
CA GLU A 884 -26.08 36.29 7.23
C GLU A 884 -25.93 35.24 8.35
N GLU A 885 -26.97 34.58 8.75
CA GLU A 885 -26.95 33.52 9.78
C GLU A 885 -26.80 32.13 9.15
N VAL A 886 -26.42 31.12 9.93
CA VAL A 886 -26.19 29.77 9.42
C VAL A 886 -27.10 28.77 10.11
N TYR A 887 -27.77 27.93 9.28
CA TYR A 887 -28.76 26.94 9.72
C TYR A 887 -28.51 25.59 9.08
N VAL A 888 -29.09 24.53 9.61
CA VAL A 888 -29.32 23.29 8.88
C VAL A 888 -30.73 23.39 8.26
N ALA A 889 -30.80 23.48 6.95
CA ALA A 889 -32.02 23.77 6.20
C ALA A 889 -32.37 22.63 5.22
N SER A 890 -33.67 22.45 4.97
CA SER A 890 -34.22 21.51 3.99
C SER A 890 -35.03 22.24 2.92
N SER A 891 -34.66 22.10 1.64
CA SER A 891 -35.35 22.81 0.54
C SER A 891 -36.88 22.55 0.56
N GLY A 892 -37.68 23.61 0.64
CA GLY A 892 -39.14 23.50 0.69
C GLY A 892 -39.72 23.11 2.05
N GLY A 893 -38.92 23.16 3.12
CA GLY A 893 -39.36 22.94 4.50
C GLY A 893 -40.19 24.09 5.05
N SER A 894 -40.54 24.03 6.32
CA SER A 894 -41.54 24.95 6.95
C SER A 894 -40.98 26.28 7.45
N HIS A 895 -39.64 26.44 7.50
CA HIS A 895 -39.03 27.66 8.04
C HIS A 895 -38.64 28.63 6.92
N ALA A 896 -38.46 29.90 7.24
CA ALA A 896 -38.01 30.89 6.27
C ALA A 896 -36.65 30.55 5.65
N PHE A 897 -35.74 29.96 6.43
CA PHE A 897 -34.45 29.50 5.95
C PHE A 897 -34.51 28.17 5.12
N ASP A 898 -35.69 27.55 4.95
CA ASP A 898 -35.92 26.40 4.08
C ASP A 898 -36.40 26.80 2.67
N ALA A 899 -36.55 28.12 2.39
CA ALA A 899 -36.99 28.60 1.08
C ALA A 899 -36.19 27.97 -0.06
N SER A 900 -36.88 27.49 -1.12
CA SER A 900 -36.24 26.83 -2.27
C SER A 900 -35.45 27.81 -3.16
N SER A 901 -35.73 29.11 -3.07
CA SER A 901 -34.97 30.14 -3.78
C SER A 901 -33.54 30.19 -3.28
N HIS A 902 -32.59 30.19 -4.19
CA HIS A 902 -31.15 30.20 -3.93
C HIS A 902 -30.64 29.08 -2.97
N TYR A 903 -31.43 28.01 -2.79
CA TYR A 903 -31.09 26.96 -1.83
C TYR A 903 -29.77 26.28 -2.18
N ASP A 904 -29.55 26.01 -3.47
CA ASP A 904 -28.35 25.28 -3.93
C ASP A 904 -27.09 26.16 -3.82
N GLU A 905 -27.20 27.44 -4.12
CA GLU A 905 -26.13 28.44 -3.95
C GLU A 905 -25.77 28.63 -2.47
N ASP A 906 -26.80 28.83 -1.62
CA ASP A 906 -26.64 29.13 -0.19
C ASP A 906 -26.18 27.93 0.64
N THR A 907 -26.33 26.72 0.13
CA THR A 907 -25.85 25.47 0.78
C THR A 907 -24.54 24.98 0.21
N THR A 908 -23.94 25.69 -0.76
CA THR A 908 -22.63 25.38 -1.32
C THR A 908 -21.56 26.26 -0.68
N TRP A 909 -20.51 25.63 -0.20
CA TRP A 909 -19.37 26.27 0.46
C TRP A 909 -18.10 26.02 -0.34
N VAL A 910 -17.42 27.06 -0.76
CA VAL A 910 -16.10 26.95 -1.40
C VAL A 910 -15.04 26.74 -0.32
N VAL A 911 -14.31 25.63 -0.40
CA VAL A 911 -13.19 25.35 0.51
C VAL A 911 -12.04 26.30 0.15
N ALA A 912 -11.66 27.15 1.08
CA ALA A 912 -10.63 28.18 0.91
C ALA A 912 -9.46 27.93 1.88
N PRO A 913 -8.24 28.41 1.55
CA PRO A 913 -7.13 28.42 2.49
C PRO A 913 -7.54 29.08 3.81
N ALA A 914 -7.04 28.54 4.93
CA ALA A 914 -7.32 29.06 6.25
C ALA A 914 -6.86 30.52 6.38
N TRP A 915 -7.71 31.39 6.91
CA TRP A 915 -7.35 32.80 7.20
C TRP A 915 -6.34 32.94 8.33
N ALA A 916 -6.33 31.98 9.26
CA ALA A 916 -5.39 31.87 10.38
C ALA A 916 -4.89 30.43 10.51
N PRO A 917 -3.93 29.99 9.72
CA PRO A 917 -3.43 28.61 9.66
C PRO A 917 -2.69 28.17 10.94
#